data_f3ed5c0f96727c094cb0a479fd8e836a
#
_entry.id   f3ed5c0f96727c094cb0a479fd8e836a
#
_cell.length_a   1.000
_cell.length_b   1.000
_cell.length_c   1.000
_cell.angle_alpha   90.00
_cell.angle_beta   90.00
_cell.angle_gamma   90.00
#
_symmetry.space_group_name_H-M   'P 1'
#
loop_
_entity.id
_entity.type
_entity.pdbx_description
1 polymer ?
#
loop_
_entity_poly.entity_id
_entity_poly.type
_entity_poly.pdbx_seq_one_letter_code
_entity_poly.pdbx_strand_id
1 'polypeptide(L)'
;MAGMSAAGARSGSAAGPVQQGLKEALIETLTAILSAVQEVRAAAEEQIKVLEVTEEFGVHLAELTVDPQGALAIRQLASVILKQYVETHWCSQSEKFRPPETTERAKAAIRELLPGGLREAISKVRSSVAYAVSAIAHWDWPEAWPQLFTLLMEMLVSGDVNAVHGAMRVLTEFTREVTDTQMPLVAPVILPEMYKIFTMAEVYSIRTRSRAVEIFTTCANLICAIEELEKGAAKALIFPVVQQFTEAFVQALQMPDGPSSDSGLKMEVLKAVTALVKNFPKPMVSSMQQILPIVWNTLTESVNYTEEVDDPVDSDGEVLGFENLVFSIFEFVHTLLENSKFKSTVKKALPELIYYIILYMQITEDQIKVWTANPQQFVEDEDDDTFSYSVRISAQDLLLAVATEFQNESAAALAAAATRHLQEAEQAKNSGNEHWWKVHEACMLALGSVKTIITENVKNGRIQFDMHGFLANVILADLNLSVGQTQDQCSKRFFKYLSIQCLGCWAQFISGASLCSATSVFDQKTEELWYCDQLKLSESTHVLQPFLPSVLEGLVQLAAQFSSEVLTLVMETLCIVCTVDPAFTTSAENKICPLTIAIFLKYNNDPVVASLAQDIFKELAQVEGCQGPMQMRLIPTLVSIMQAPPDKIPSGLCATSIDILTTVVRNTKPPLSEMLVCQAFPVVAQCTLRTDDNTIMQNGGECLRAYVSVALEQVGQWRDEQGNSGLWYVMQVVNQLLDPRTSEFTAAFVGRLVSTLISRAGTELGDQLDQILRAILSKMQQAETLSVMQSLIMVFAHLVHSQLEPLLEFLCSLPGPTGKPALEFVMTEWMSRQHLFYGQYEGKVSTVALCKLLQHGLNTNDKRLQDIVVKGEEIFTPEEGIRTRSKSAKNPERWTNIPLLVKIFKLIVNELSSVVEANASRANPADWSQGEHATEFQNIIFFVCICLKDDDYYEDDEEDDPDALKDPIYQIDLQAYLTDFLTQFAQQPCYSMFSGHLNDAERRALQSIGL
;
A
#
# COMPACT_ATOMS: atom_id res chain seq x y z
N MET A 1 28.66 -80.10 -7.56
CA MET A 1 27.38 -79.83 -6.88
C MET A 1 27.31 -78.36 -6.60
N ALA A 2 26.87 -77.60 -7.42
CA ALA A 2 25.68 -76.93 -7.82
C ALA A 2 25.11 -76.13 -6.62
N GLY A 3 25.34 -74.83 -6.60
CA GLY A 3 24.70 -73.83 -5.78
C GLY A 3 24.31 -72.63 -6.68
N MET A 4 23.08 -72.59 -7.11
CA MET A 4 22.55 -71.49 -7.91
C MET A 4 22.25 -70.28 -7.04
N SER A 5 22.88 -69.16 -7.37
CA SER A 5 22.55 -67.83 -6.86
C SER A 5 21.41 -67.23 -7.74
N ALA A 6 20.28 -66.89 -7.14
CA ALA A 6 19.21 -66.17 -7.80
C ALA A 6 19.51 -64.68 -7.87
N ALA A 7 19.73 -64.16 -9.06
CA ALA A 7 19.81 -62.72 -9.33
C ALA A 7 18.40 -62.14 -9.38
N GLY A 8 18.09 -61.21 -8.47
CA GLY A 8 16.84 -60.44 -8.53
C GLY A 8 16.89 -59.48 -9.69
N ALA A 9 15.97 -59.65 -10.63
CA ALA A 9 15.73 -58.75 -11.73
C ALA A 9 15.09 -57.46 -11.21
N ARG A 10 15.77 -56.32 -11.35
CA ARG A 10 15.17 -55.01 -11.26
C ARG A 10 14.33 -54.80 -12.53
N SER A 11 13.04 -54.70 -12.38
CA SER A 11 12.15 -54.28 -13.44
C SER A 11 12.36 -52.77 -13.72
N GLY A 12 13.23 -52.45 -14.65
CA GLY A 12 13.22 -51.15 -15.31
C GLY A 12 12.02 -51.12 -16.26
N SER A 13 11.07 -50.29 -16.03
CA SER A 13 10.01 -49.99 -17.00
C SER A 13 10.67 -49.34 -18.21
N ALA A 14 10.71 -50.03 -19.34
CA ALA A 14 11.16 -49.45 -20.60
C ALA A 14 10.18 -48.36 -21.01
N ALA A 15 10.63 -47.11 -21.05
CA ALA A 15 9.88 -46.01 -21.62
C ALA A 15 9.56 -46.31 -23.11
N GLY A 16 8.30 -46.08 -23.51
CA GLY A 16 7.88 -46.27 -24.89
C GLY A 16 8.61 -45.31 -25.86
N PRO A 17 8.70 -45.67 -27.14
CA PRO A 17 9.47 -44.90 -28.14
C PRO A 17 9.03 -43.46 -28.34
N VAL A 18 7.82 -43.07 -27.95
CA VAL A 18 7.30 -41.68 -28.00
C VAL A 18 7.83 -40.85 -26.85
N GLN A 19 8.00 -41.44 -25.66
CA GLN A 19 8.54 -40.74 -24.45
C GLN A 19 10.03 -40.47 -24.59
N GLN A 20 10.79 -41.32 -25.25
CA GLN A 20 12.22 -41.12 -25.51
C GLN A 20 12.45 -39.96 -26.46
N GLY A 21 11.57 -39.78 -27.47
CA GLY A 21 11.65 -38.64 -28.41
C GLY A 21 11.33 -37.27 -27.76
N LEU A 22 10.42 -37.19 -26.78
CA LEU A 22 10.11 -35.92 -26.08
C LEU A 22 11.29 -35.48 -25.20
N LYS A 23 11.91 -36.39 -24.47
CA LYS A 23 13.07 -36.08 -23.61
C LYS A 23 14.27 -35.60 -24.43
N GLU A 24 14.53 -36.24 -25.59
CA GLU A 24 15.59 -35.82 -26.52
C GLU A 24 15.31 -34.43 -27.09
N ALA A 25 14.08 -34.17 -27.57
CA ALA A 25 13.67 -32.87 -28.07
C ALA A 25 13.79 -31.77 -26.98
N LEU A 26 13.47 -32.08 -25.72
CA LEU A 26 13.62 -31.16 -24.60
C LEU A 26 15.09 -30.84 -24.34
N ILE A 27 16.00 -31.84 -24.36
CA ILE A 27 17.45 -31.61 -24.18
C ILE A 27 18.01 -30.73 -25.32
N GLU A 28 17.58 -30.97 -26.56
CA GLU A 28 17.99 -30.14 -27.70
C GLU A 28 17.51 -28.71 -27.56
N THR A 29 16.24 -28.50 -27.14
CA THR A 29 15.66 -27.20 -26.95
C THR A 29 16.35 -26.45 -25.78
N LEU A 30 16.60 -27.10 -24.66
CA LEU A 30 17.33 -26.51 -23.52
C LEU A 30 18.77 -26.13 -23.91
N THR A 31 19.43 -26.96 -24.78
CA THR A 31 20.74 -26.64 -25.29
C THR A 31 20.71 -25.41 -26.21
N ALA A 32 19.69 -25.29 -27.06
CA ALA A 32 19.49 -24.13 -27.92
C ALA A 32 19.18 -22.83 -27.15
N ILE A 33 18.45 -22.90 -26.03
CA ILE A 33 18.22 -21.74 -25.14
C ILE A 33 19.53 -21.21 -24.55
N LEU A 34 20.52 -22.08 -24.31
CA LEU A 34 21.85 -21.67 -23.81
C LEU A 34 22.76 -21.11 -24.91
N SER A 35 22.29 -21.03 -26.16
CA SER A 35 23.08 -20.49 -27.29
C SER A 35 23.39 -19.01 -27.10
N ALA A 36 24.58 -18.58 -27.54
CA ALA A 36 24.96 -17.18 -27.62
C ALA A 36 24.22 -16.41 -28.75
N VAL A 37 23.65 -17.13 -29.73
CA VAL A 37 22.96 -16.56 -30.89
C VAL A 37 21.51 -16.25 -30.53
N GLN A 38 21.10 -14.99 -30.64
CA GLN A 38 19.78 -14.52 -30.22
C GLN A 38 18.61 -15.17 -30.96
N GLU A 39 18.76 -15.36 -32.29
CA GLU A 39 17.72 -15.98 -33.13
C GLU A 39 17.48 -17.46 -32.74
N VAL A 40 18.54 -18.19 -32.39
CA VAL A 40 18.45 -19.58 -31.94
C VAL A 40 17.78 -19.65 -30.58
N ARG A 41 18.12 -18.73 -29.69
CA ARG A 41 17.50 -18.64 -28.35
C ARG A 41 16.00 -18.35 -28.43
N ALA A 42 15.61 -17.32 -29.18
CA ALA A 42 14.20 -16.94 -29.34
C ALA A 42 13.37 -18.06 -29.98
N ALA A 43 13.89 -18.77 -30.97
CA ALA A 43 13.22 -19.92 -31.55
C ALA A 43 13.05 -21.08 -30.57
N ALA A 44 14.05 -21.32 -29.71
CA ALA A 44 13.98 -22.36 -28.67
C ALA A 44 13.03 -22.00 -27.54
N GLU A 45 12.93 -20.72 -27.14
CA GLU A 45 11.95 -20.21 -26.15
C GLU A 45 10.51 -20.38 -26.64
N GLU A 46 10.24 -20.14 -27.93
CA GLU A 46 8.93 -20.46 -28.52
C GLU A 46 8.67 -21.98 -28.58
N GLN A 47 9.69 -22.79 -28.80
CA GLN A 47 9.55 -24.25 -28.82
C GLN A 47 9.23 -24.80 -27.42
N ILE A 48 9.75 -24.22 -26.32
CA ILE A 48 9.38 -24.59 -24.94
C ILE A 48 7.89 -24.41 -24.71
N LYS A 49 7.30 -23.31 -25.17
CA LYS A 49 5.84 -23.07 -25.02
C LYS A 49 5.00 -24.13 -25.73
N VAL A 50 5.52 -24.73 -26.81
CA VAL A 50 4.83 -25.84 -27.50
C VAL A 50 5.00 -27.16 -26.75
N LEU A 51 6.17 -27.37 -26.10
CA LEU A 51 6.45 -28.59 -25.36
C LEU A 51 5.77 -28.61 -23.99
N GLU A 52 5.61 -27.45 -23.33
CA GLU A 52 5.07 -27.37 -21.95
C GLU A 52 3.63 -27.86 -21.81
N VAL A 53 2.86 -27.88 -22.89
CA VAL A 53 1.49 -28.40 -22.90
C VAL A 53 1.42 -29.95 -23.07
N THR A 54 2.55 -30.63 -23.19
CA THR A 54 2.59 -32.09 -23.30
C THR A 54 2.57 -32.76 -21.93
N GLU A 55 1.84 -33.87 -21.79
CA GLU A 55 1.56 -34.52 -20.50
C GLU A 55 2.82 -34.89 -19.69
N GLU A 56 3.89 -35.33 -20.33
CA GLU A 56 5.12 -35.83 -19.67
C GLU A 56 6.20 -34.72 -19.53
N PHE A 57 5.94 -33.50 -19.97
CA PHE A 57 6.92 -32.41 -19.97
C PHE A 57 7.50 -32.12 -18.56
N GLY A 58 6.63 -31.92 -17.57
CA GLY A 58 7.06 -31.68 -16.18
C GLY A 58 7.83 -32.85 -15.57
N VAL A 59 7.47 -34.08 -15.94
CA VAL A 59 8.17 -35.30 -15.48
C VAL A 59 9.59 -35.35 -16.05
N HIS A 60 9.76 -35.04 -17.35
CA HIS A 60 11.09 -35.03 -17.96
C HIS A 60 11.96 -33.86 -17.46
N LEU A 61 11.37 -32.70 -17.15
CA LEU A 61 12.09 -31.61 -16.47
C LEU A 61 12.59 -32.04 -15.07
N ALA A 62 11.74 -32.72 -14.32
CA ALA A 62 12.12 -33.26 -12.99
C ALA A 62 13.25 -34.30 -13.11
N GLU A 63 13.14 -35.25 -14.08
CA GLU A 63 14.18 -36.23 -14.35
C GLU A 63 15.52 -35.56 -14.74
N LEU A 64 15.50 -34.59 -15.65
CA LEU A 64 16.71 -33.87 -16.07
C LEU A 64 17.33 -33.07 -14.92
N THR A 65 16.51 -32.48 -14.06
CA THR A 65 16.97 -31.71 -12.91
C THR A 65 17.72 -32.57 -11.90
N VAL A 66 17.19 -33.77 -11.59
CA VAL A 66 17.78 -34.66 -10.56
C VAL A 66 18.81 -35.65 -11.12
N ASP A 67 19.05 -35.72 -12.45
CA ASP A 67 20.00 -36.62 -13.07
C ASP A 67 21.46 -36.21 -12.74
N PRO A 68 22.21 -36.95 -11.90
CA PRO A 68 23.56 -36.60 -11.49
C PRO A 68 24.58 -36.72 -12.65
N GLN A 69 24.25 -37.37 -13.76
CA GLN A 69 25.11 -37.53 -14.94
C GLN A 69 24.86 -36.48 -16.01
N GLY A 70 23.77 -35.71 -15.89
CA GLY A 70 23.38 -34.66 -16.83
C GLY A 70 24.36 -33.45 -16.80
N ALA A 71 24.49 -32.76 -17.94
CA ALA A 71 25.28 -31.54 -18.02
C ALA A 71 24.73 -30.46 -17.07
N LEU A 72 25.60 -29.85 -16.26
CA LEU A 72 25.20 -28.91 -15.22
C LEU A 72 24.33 -27.76 -15.73
N ALA A 73 24.69 -27.15 -16.88
CA ALA A 73 23.94 -26.05 -17.46
C ALA A 73 22.50 -26.47 -17.84
N ILE A 74 22.31 -27.67 -18.35
CA ILE A 74 20.99 -28.24 -18.67
C ILE A 74 20.19 -28.50 -17.40
N ARG A 75 20.81 -29.08 -16.36
CA ARG A 75 20.17 -29.34 -15.07
C ARG A 75 19.71 -28.05 -14.38
N GLN A 76 20.55 -27.01 -14.38
CA GLN A 76 20.21 -25.70 -13.83
C GLN A 76 19.05 -25.08 -14.60
N LEU A 77 19.10 -25.08 -15.93
CA LEU A 77 18.02 -24.52 -16.75
C LEU A 77 16.71 -25.31 -16.59
N ALA A 78 16.79 -26.65 -16.60
CA ALA A 78 15.63 -27.51 -16.36
C ALA A 78 14.99 -27.24 -14.99
N SER A 79 15.80 -27.02 -13.95
CA SER A 79 15.30 -26.73 -12.60
C SER A 79 14.55 -25.39 -12.53
N VAL A 80 15.00 -24.37 -13.26
CA VAL A 80 14.33 -23.06 -13.33
C VAL A 80 13.02 -23.17 -14.10
N ILE A 81 13.02 -23.86 -15.24
CA ILE A 81 11.79 -24.07 -16.02
C ILE A 81 10.78 -24.95 -15.26
N LEU A 82 11.27 -25.96 -14.52
CA LEU A 82 10.41 -26.79 -13.66
C LEU A 82 9.71 -25.95 -12.58
N LYS A 83 10.42 -25.02 -11.95
CA LYS A 83 9.83 -24.08 -10.99
C LYS A 83 8.68 -23.31 -11.63
N GLN A 84 8.89 -22.70 -12.80
CA GLN A 84 7.86 -21.94 -13.53
C GLN A 84 6.69 -22.83 -13.95
N TYR A 85 6.97 -24.04 -14.41
CA TYR A 85 5.97 -25.02 -14.79
C TYR A 85 5.06 -25.41 -13.62
N VAL A 86 5.63 -25.64 -12.43
CA VAL A 86 4.84 -25.92 -11.22
C VAL A 86 3.94 -24.73 -10.87
N GLU A 87 4.42 -23.49 -10.93
CA GLU A 87 3.61 -22.31 -10.65
C GLU A 87 2.42 -22.17 -11.62
N THR A 88 2.62 -22.53 -12.91
CA THR A 88 1.65 -22.26 -13.97
C THR A 88 0.74 -23.43 -14.34
N HIS A 89 1.14 -24.69 -14.11
CA HIS A 89 0.41 -25.87 -14.58
C HIS A 89 0.04 -26.85 -13.47
N TRP A 90 0.42 -26.61 -12.20
CA TRP A 90 0.18 -27.58 -11.14
C TRP A 90 -1.26 -27.63 -10.68
N CYS A 91 -1.88 -26.48 -10.45
CA CYS A 91 -3.24 -26.39 -9.93
C CYS A 91 -4.05 -25.36 -10.71
N SER A 92 -5.24 -25.76 -11.17
CA SER A 92 -6.18 -24.89 -11.90
C SER A 92 -6.75 -23.73 -11.07
N GLN A 93 -6.54 -23.73 -9.76
CA GLN A 93 -6.96 -22.66 -8.86
C GLN A 93 -5.85 -21.59 -8.61
N SER A 94 -4.65 -21.80 -9.18
CA SER A 94 -3.57 -20.81 -9.09
C SER A 94 -3.91 -19.57 -9.91
N GLU A 95 -3.65 -18.37 -9.39
CA GLU A 95 -3.79 -17.10 -10.13
C GLU A 95 -2.91 -17.04 -11.38
N LYS A 96 -1.77 -17.76 -11.35
CA LYS A 96 -0.84 -17.86 -12.47
C LYS A 96 -1.18 -19.01 -13.43
N PHE A 97 -2.28 -19.73 -13.23
CA PHE A 97 -2.61 -20.95 -13.98
C PHE A 97 -2.73 -20.71 -15.47
N ARG A 98 -2.12 -21.65 -16.22
CA ARG A 98 -2.25 -21.76 -17.68
C ARG A 98 -2.62 -23.20 -18.04
N PRO A 99 -3.67 -23.43 -18.84
CA PRO A 99 -4.04 -24.77 -19.24
C PRO A 99 -3.00 -25.40 -20.18
N PRO A 100 -2.82 -26.74 -20.16
CA PRO A 100 -3.55 -27.72 -19.36
C PRO A 100 -2.99 -27.90 -17.95
N GLU A 101 -3.83 -28.38 -17.01
CA GLU A 101 -3.37 -28.78 -15.68
C GLU A 101 -2.57 -30.10 -15.77
N THR A 102 -1.52 -30.21 -14.98
CA THR A 102 -0.70 -31.42 -14.86
C THR A 102 -1.54 -32.62 -14.42
N THR A 103 -1.46 -33.73 -15.13
CA THR A 103 -2.23 -34.94 -14.80
C THR A 103 -1.80 -35.54 -13.46
N GLU A 104 -2.71 -36.17 -12.72
CA GLU A 104 -2.41 -36.82 -11.43
C GLU A 104 -1.31 -37.87 -11.52
N ARG A 105 -1.19 -38.54 -12.68
CA ARG A 105 -0.07 -39.47 -12.94
C ARG A 105 1.26 -38.75 -13.00
N ALA A 106 1.33 -37.62 -13.72
CA ALA A 106 2.55 -36.81 -13.82
C ALA A 106 2.89 -36.15 -12.49
N LYS A 107 1.89 -35.62 -11.78
CA LYS A 107 2.06 -35.08 -10.40
C LYS A 107 2.66 -36.13 -9.46
N ALA A 108 2.16 -37.35 -9.45
CA ALA A 108 2.67 -38.44 -8.64
C ALA A 108 4.14 -38.75 -8.96
N ALA A 109 4.50 -38.84 -10.26
CA ALA A 109 5.88 -39.08 -10.66
C ALA A 109 6.83 -37.94 -10.26
N ILE A 110 6.41 -36.70 -10.39
CA ILE A 110 7.21 -35.52 -9.97
C ILE A 110 7.40 -35.52 -8.45
N ARG A 111 6.36 -35.79 -7.65
CA ARG A 111 6.46 -35.90 -6.18
C ARG A 111 7.40 -37.01 -5.72
N GLU A 112 7.54 -38.09 -6.47
CA GLU A 112 8.47 -39.17 -6.18
C GLU A 112 9.92 -38.82 -6.53
N LEU A 113 10.14 -38.08 -7.62
CA LEU A 113 11.48 -37.74 -8.13
C LEU A 113 12.15 -36.57 -7.37
N LEU A 114 11.41 -35.48 -7.12
CA LEU A 114 11.98 -34.22 -6.66
C LEU A 114 12.71 -34.29 -5.31
N PRO A 115 12.25 -35.04 -4.29
CA PRO A 115 12.95 -35.09 -3.00
C PRO A 115 14.41 -35.56 -3.08
N GLY A 116 14.74 -36.36 -4.12
CA GLY A 116 16.12 -36.74 -4.40
C GLY A 116 17.05 -35.55 -4.67
N GLY A 117 16.53 -34.52 -5.33
CA GLY A 117 17.27 -33.29 -5.65
C GLY A 117 17.54 -32.39 -4.46
N LEU A 118 16.89 -32.56 -3.31
CA LEU A 118 17.20 -31.83 -2.08
C LEU A 118 18.55 -32.20 -1.46
N ARG A 119 19.17 -33.33 -1.90
CA ARG A 119 20.52 -33.78 -1.51
C ARG A 119 21.61 -33.32 -2.48
N GLU A 120 21.24 -32.55 -3.51
CA GLU A 120 22.17 -32.14 -4.57
C GLU A 120 23.32 -31.29 -4.01
N ALA A 121 24.54 -31.59 -4.45
CA ALA A 121 25.73 -30.85 -4.02
C ALA A 121 25.74 -29.41 -4.55
N ILE A 122 25.16 -29.18 -5.73
CA ILE A 122 25.12 -27.87 -6.37
C ILE A 122 23.96 -27.03 -5.79
N SER A 123 24.31 -25.96 -5.10
CA SER A 123 23.37 -25.10 -4.38
C SER A 123 22.23 -24.58 -5.26
N LYS A 124 22.52 -24.06 -6.47
CA LYS A 124 21.48 -23.52 -7.39
C LYS A 124 20.43 -24.55 -7.80
N VAL A 125 20.85 -25.81 -8.07
CA VAL A 125 19.90 -26.89 -8.42
C VAL A 125 19.08 -27.26 -7.19
N ARG A 126 19.74 -27.42 -6.03
CA ARG A 126 19.09 -27.75 -4.76
C ARG A 126 18.05 -26.71 -4.37
N SER A 127 18.36 -25.41 -4.53
CA SER A 127 17.45 -24.31 -4.25
C SER A 127 16.22 -24.30 -5.18
N SER A 128 16.41 -24.50 -6.47
CA SER A 128 15.28 -24.57 -7.42
C SER A 128 14.38 -25.78 -7.16
N VAL A 129 14.96 -26.93 -6.78
CA VAL A 129 14.19 -28.12 -6.37
C VAL A 129 13.41 -27.84 -5.08
N ALA A 130 14.04 -27.21 -4.08
CA ALA A 130 13.37 -26.87 -2.83
C ALA A 130 12.17 -25.96 -3.06
N TYR A 131 12.33 -24.96 -3.94
CA TYR A 131 11.22 -24.07 -4.32
C TYR A 131 10.08 -24.84 -5.01
N ALA A 132 10.39 -25.68 -5.99
CA ALA A 132 9.35 -26.49 -6.66
C ALA A 132 8.64 -27.42 -5.68
N VAL A 133 9.36 -28.04 -4.74
CA VAL A 133 8.76 -28.89 -3.67
C VAL A 133 7.85 -28.05 -2.77
N SER A 134 8.25 -26.83 -2.38
CA SER A 134 7.43 -25.93 -1.55
C SER A 134 6.14 -25.51 -2.30
N ALA A 135 6.25 -25.12 -3.58
CA ALA A 135 5.11 -24.76 -4.40
C ALA A 135 4.11 -25.91 -4.59
N ILE A 136 4.61 -27.14 -4.73
CA ILE A 136 3.78 -28.35 -4.76
C ILE A 136 3.14 -28.60 -3.39
N ALA A 137 3.90 -28.45 -2.31
CA ALA A 137 3.41 -28.69 -0.95
C ALA A 137 2.23 -27.78 -0.60
N HIS A 138 2.24 -26.54 -1.06
CA HIS A 138 1.15 -25.57 -0.88
C HIS A 138 -0.22 -26.13 -1.35
N TRP A 139 -0.24 -26.88 -2.43
CA TRP A 139 -1.48 -27.44 -2.99
C TRP A 139 -1.79 -28.87 -2.54
N ASP A 140 -0.75 -29.67 -2.30
CA ASP A 140 -0.86 -31.12 -2.19
C ASP A 140 -0.74 -31.65 -0.77
N TRP A 141 -0.11 -30.90 0.16
CA TRP A 141 0.03 -31.35 1.54
C TRP A 141 -1.15 -30.86 2.41
N PRO A 142 -1.67 -31.69 3.32
CA PRO A 142 -1.31 -33.09 3.58
C PRO A 142 -2.05 -34.12 2.70
N GLU A 143 -3.09 -33.73 1.98
CA GLU A 143 -4.09 -34.65 1.37
C GLU A 143 -3.49 -35.52 0.26
N ALA A 144 -2.78 -34.92 -0.71
CA ALA A 144 -2.19 -35.64 -1.85
C ALA A 144 -0.73 -36.02 -1.66
N TRP A 145 -0.05 -35.41 -0.69
CA TRP A 145 1.36 -35.70 -0.36
C TRP A 145 1.62 -35.84 1.14
N PRO A 146 0.94 -36.76 1.89
CA PRO A 146 1.05 -36.82 3.34
C PRO A 146 2.46 -37.21 3.86
N GLN A 147 3.30 -37.84 3.03
CA GLN A 147 4.63 -38.30 3.42
C GLN A 147 5.67 -37.16 3.43
N LEU A 148 5.39 -36.00 2.83
CA LEU A 148 6.36 -34.93 2.64
C LEU A 148 7.00 -34.50 3.97
N PHE A 149 6.19 -34.18 4.98
CA PHE A 149 6.70 -33.70 6.28
C PHE A 149 7.62 -34.74 6.95
N THR A 150 7.21 -36.01 6.95
CA THR A 150 8.05 -37.10 7.50
C THR A 150 9.39 -37.21 6.77
N LEU A 151 9.37 -37.14 5.44
CA LEU A 151 10.56 -37.20 4.60
C LEU A 151 11.52 -36.03 4.89
N LEU A 152 10.99 -34.81 5.06
CA LEU A 152 11.80 -33.63 5.42
C LEU A 152 12.44 -33.82 6.82
N MET A 153 11.69 -34.32 7.78
CA MET A 153 12.22 -34.61 9.12
C MET A 153 13.30 -35.72 9.09
N GLU A 154 13.14 -36.77 8.29
CA GLU A 154 14.16 -37.78 8.07
C GLU A 154 15.44 -37.19 7.44
N MET A 155 15.32 -36.21 6.55
CA MET A 155 16.47 -35.53 5.97
C MET A 155 17.22 -34.69 7.02
N LEU A 156 16.52 -34.04 7.96
CA LEU A 156 17.14 -33.25 9.05
C LEU A 156 18.03 -34.11 9.96
N VAL A 157 17.62 -35.35 10.22
CA VAL A 157 18.39 -36.26 11.08
C VAL A 157 19.37 -37.16 10.31
N SER A 158 19.46 -37.02 8.99
CA SER A 158 20.28 -37.91 8.13
C SER A 158 21.78 -37.77 8.29
N GLY A 159 22.27 -36.67 8.88
CA GLY A 159 23.70 -36.34 8.94
C GLY A 159 24.31 -35.85 7.60
N ASP A 160 23.54 -35.80 6.52
CA ASP A 160 23.94 -35.23 5.23
C ASP A 160 23.66 -33.72 5.22
N VAL A 161 24.72 -32.91 5.22
CA VAL A 161 24.63 -31.46 5.29
C VAL A 161 23.82 -30.87 4.10
N ASN A 162 23.93 -31.44 2.90
CA ASN A 162 23.16 -30.99 1.75
C ASN A 162 21.67 -31.34 1.90
N ALA A 163 21.36 -32.53 2.41
CA ALA A 163 19.97 -32.92 2.68
C ALA A 163 19.33 -32.00 3.74
N VAL A 164 20.07 -31.72 4.82
CA VAL A 164 19.63 -30.79 5.86
C VAL A 164 19.37 -29.40 5.28
N HIS A 165 20.31 -28.86 4.51
CA HIS A 165 20.15 -27.56 3.88
C HIS A 165 18.94 -27.51 2.91
N GLY A 166 18.76 -28.55 2.09
CA GLY A 166 17.62 -28.65 1.17
C GLY A 166 16.29 -28.76 1.92
N ALA A 167 16.23 -29.60 2.95
CA ALA A 167 15.03 -29.74 3.79
C ALA A 167 14.69 -28.45 4.54
N MET A 168 15.69 -27.77 5.10
CA MET A 168 15.50 -26.48 5.80
C MET A 168 14.89 -25.43 4.88
N ARG A 169 15.33 -25.37 3.62
CA ARG A 169 14.79 -24.43 2.65
C ARG A 169 13.31 -24.71 2.32
N VAL A 170 12.95 -25.99 2.16
CA VAL A 170 11.54 -26.38 1.99
C VAL A 170 10.73 -26.03 3.23
N LEU A 171 11.28 -26.32 4.44
CA LEU A 171 10.58 -26.08 5.69
C LEU A 171 10.36 -24.61 5.99
N THR A 172 11.24 -23.70 5.56
CA THR A 172 11.04 -22.26 5.69
C THR A 172 9.75 -21.82 5.01
N GLU A 173 9.52 -22.21 3.75
CA GLU A 173 8.28 -21.89 3.03
C GLU A 173 7.10 -22.72 3.55
N PHE A 174 7.32 -24.01 3.78
CA PHE A 174 6.30 -24.93 4.28
C PHE A 174 5.67 -24.45 5.60
N THR A 175 6.49 -23.97 6.55
CA THR A 175 5.96 -23.53 7.85
C THR A 175 5.10 -22.27 7.76
N ARG A 176 5.28 -21.45 6.75
CA ARG A 176 4.43 -20.27 6.49
C ARG A 176 3.01 -20.65 6.04
N GLU A 177 2.86 -21.82 5.43
CA GLU A 177 1.60 -22.33 4.86
C GLU A 177 0.85 -23.30 5.81
N VAL A 178 1.45 -23.66 6.95
CA VAL A 178 0.84 -24.56 7.93
C VAL A 178 -0.37 -23.91 8.59
N THR A 179 -1.50 -24.60 8.57
CA THR A 179 -2.75 -24.10 9.16
C THR A 179 -2.78 -24.24 10.68
N ASP A 180 -3.72 -23.57 11.33
CA ASP A 180 -4.01 -23.67 12.76
C ASP A 180 -4.24 -25.11 13.23
N THR A 181 -4.98 -25.90 12.45
CA THR A 181 -5.28 -27.33 12.76
C THR A 181 -4.07 -28.26 12.59
N GLN A 182 -3.08 -27.86 11.79
CA GLN A 182 -1.88 -28.64 11.50
C GLN A 182 -0.74 -28.29 12.45
N MET A 183 -0.62 -27.03 12.88
CA MET A 183 0.46 -26.55 13.74
C MET A 183 0.63 -27.35 15.05
N PRO A 184 -0.45 -27.79 15.76
CA PRO A 184 -0.32 -28.65 16.91
C PRO A 184 0.38 -29.99 16.65
N LEU A 185 0.37 -30.49 15.41
CA LEU A 185 1.06 -31.71 15.00
C LEU A 185 2.48 -31.43 14.53
N VAL A 186 2.73 -30.26 13.93
CA VAL A 186 4.01 -29.88 13.34
C VAL A 186 4.96 -29.32 14.41
N ALA A 187 4.53 -28.38 15.25
CA ALA A 187 5.39 -27.65 16.19
C ALA A 187 6.14 -28.57 17.18
N PRO A 188 5.51 -29.58 17.84
CA PRO A 188 6.22 -30.45 18.78
C PRO A 188 7.34 -31.28 18.14
N VAL A 189 7.29 -31.47 16.82
CA VAL A 189 8.29 -32.27 16.09
C VAL A 189 9.37 -31.36 15.51
N ILE A 190 9.01 -30.22 14.92
CA ILE A 190 9.97 -29.35 14.23
C ILE A 190 10.82 -28.52 15.20
N LEU A 191 10.22 -27.93 16.25
CA LEU A 191 10.92 -27.01 17.15
C LEU A 191 12.14 -27.63 17.87
N PRO A 192 12.08 -28.86 18.39
CA PRO A 192 13.27 -29.49 18.96
C PRO A 192 14.41 -29.72 17.96
N GLU A 193 14.10 -30.03 16.69
CA GLU A 193 15.12 -30.18 15.66
C GLU A 193 15.71 -28.83 15.25
N MET A 194 14.89 -27.77 15.16
CA MET A 194 15.40 -26.41 14.94
C MET A 194 16.37 -25.98 16.06
N TYR A 195 16.06 -26.27 17.31
CA TYR A 195 16.94 -25.97 18.42
C TYR A 195 18.30 -26.68 18.27
N LYS A 196 18.29 -27.97 17.93
CA LYS A 196 19.54 -28.74 17.71
C LYS A 196 20.37 -28.16 16.58
N ILE A 197 19.76 -27.90 15.44
CA ILE A 197 20.45 -27.33 14.27
C ILE A 197 21.03 -25.95 14.62
N PHE A 198 20.26 -25.09 15.28
CA PHE A 198 20.70 -23.76 15.68
C PHE A 198 21.93 -23.80 16.63
N THR A 199 21.94 -24.68 17.58
CA THR A 199 23.02 -24.74 18.60
C THR A 199 24.29 -25.48 18.16
N MET A 200 24.24 -26.25 17.06
CA MET A 200 25.38 -27.05 16.57
C MET A 200 26.25 -26.25 15.57
N ALA A 201 26.94 -25.20 16.07
CA ALA A 201 27.78 -24.32 15.25
C ALA A 201 28.99 -25.03 14.58
N GLU A 202 29.45 -26.14 15.12
CA GLU A 202 30.55 -26.95 14.56
C GLU A 202 30.11 -27.76 13.32
N VAL A 203 28.83 -28.03 13.17
CA VAL A 203 28.28 -28.93 12.13
C VAL A 203 27.60 -28.16 11.01
N TYR A 204 26.82 -27.17 11.39
CA TYR A 204 25.95 -26.44 10.43
C TYR A 204 26.48 -25.04 10.17
N SER A 205 26.39 -24.63 8.89
CA SER A 205 26.75 -23.28 8.47
C SER A 205 25.87 -22.22 9.15
N ILE A 206 26.35 -20.99 9.21
CA ILE A 206 25.64 -19.85 9.75
C ILE A 206 24.26 -19.76 9.07
N ARG A 207 24.16 -19.93 7.75
CA ARG A 207 22.89 -19.82 6.99
C ARG A 207 21.88 -20.91 7.35
N THR A 208 22.34 -22.14 7.52
CA THR A 208 21.45 -23.23 7.98
C THR A 208 20.91 -22.94 9.38
N ARG A 209 21.76 -22.40 10.25
CA ARG A 209 21.39 -22.00 11.63
C ARG A 209 20.45 -20.79 11.64
N SER A 210 20.64 -19.80 10.76
CA SER A 210 19.73 -18.66 10.60
C SER A 210 18.33 -19.12 10.18
N ARG A 211 18.23 -20.05 9.21
CA ARG A 211 16.94 -20.63 8.82
C ARG A 211 16.25 -21.39 9.95
N ALA A 212 17.00 -22.04 10.83
CA ALA A 212 16.39 -22.67 12.00
C ALA A 212 15.73 -21.65 12.94
N VAL A 213 16.33 -20.47 13.08
CA VAL A 213 15.75 -19.35 13.84
C VAL A 213 14.54 -18.75 13.11
N GLU A 214 14.61 -18.58 11.79
CA GLU A 214 13.51 -18.10 10.96
C GLU A 214 12.28 -19.02 11.07
N ILE A 215 12.46 -20.34 10.95
CA ILE A 215 11.39 -21.32 11.14
C ILE A 215 10.79 -21.23 12.54
N PHE A 216 11.64 -21.07 13.58
CA PHE A 216 11.18 -20.86 14.95
C PHE A 216 10.30 -19.61 15.05
N THR A 217 10.72 -18.49 14.44
CA THR A 217 9.98 -17.22 14.43
C THR A 217 8.63 -17.37 13.74
N THR A 218 8.60 -18.03 12.59
CA THR A 218 7.35 -18.32 11.86
C THR A 218 6.39 -19.17 12.70
N CYS A 219 6.88 -20.23 13.33
CA CYS A 219 6.08 -21.04 14.26
C CYS A 219 5.56 -20.23 15.45
N ALA A 220 6.38 -19.34 16.02
CA ALA A 220 5.99 -18.50 17.15
C ALA A 220 4.86 -17.54 16.77
N ASN A 221 4.93 -16.92 15.59
CA ASN A 221 3.88 -16.03 15.08
C ASN A 221 2.56 -16.79 14.83
N LEU A 222 2.63 -17.96 14.18
CA LEU A 222 1.44 -18.79 13.94
C LEU A 222 0.80 -19.30 15.23
N ILE A 223 1.62 -19.71 16.20
CA ILE A 223 1.11 -20.16 17.51
C ILE A 223 0.45 -18.99 18.28
N CYS A 224 0.93 -17.75 18.09
CA CYS A 224 0.26 -16.59 18.66
C CYS A 224 -1.13 -16.39 18.06
N ALA A 225 -1.26 -16.49 16.75
CA ALA A 225 -2.54 -16.41 16.08
C ALA A 225 -3.51 -17.55 16.53
N ILE A 226 -2.98 -18.75 16.74
CA ILE A 226 -3.78 -19.88 17.28
C ILE A 226 -4.21 -19.62 18.72
N GLU A 227 -3.36 -19.02 19.57
CA GLU A 227 -3.70 -18.70 20.98
C GLU A 227 -4.88 -17.74 21.06
N GLU A 228 -5.08 -16.88 20.08
CA GLU A 228 -6.25 -15.99 19.98
C GLU A 228 -7.55 -16.79 19.75
N LEU A 229 -7.46 -17.85 18.95
CA LEU A 229 -8.60 -18.73 18.61
C LEU A 229 -8.80 -19.84 19.66
N GLU A 230 -7.72 -20.46 20.12
CA GLU A 230 -7.71 -21.57 21.07
C GLU A 230 -6.80 -21.26 22.27
N LYS A 231 -7.40 -20.76 23.36
CA LYS A 231 -6.67 -20.36 24.56
C LYS A 231 -5.91 -21.55 25.19
N GLY A 232 -4.62 -21.37 25.35
CA GLY A 232 -3.73 -22.37 25.93
C GLY A 232 -2.82 -23.06 24.90
N ALA A 233 -2.96 -22.78 23.61
CA ALA A 233 -2.11 -23.29 22.55
C ALA A 233 -0.63 -22.88 22.76
N ALA A 234 -0.38 -21.62 23.09
CA ALA A 234 0.97 -21.14 23.37
C ALA A 234 1.63 -21.89 24.54
N LYS A 235 0.88 -22.18 25.61
CA LYS A 235 1.39 -22.94 26.77
C LYS A 235 1.73 -24.38 26.41
N ALA A 236 1.01 -24.97 25.47
CA ALA A 236 1.24 -26.34 25.03
C ALA A 236 2.39 -26.45 24.01
N LEU A 237 2.47 -25.51 23.06
CA LEU A 237 3.30 -25.64 21.86
C LEU A 237 4.63 -24.89 21.94
N ILE A 238 4.65 -23.65 22.46
CA ILE A 238 5.86 -22.81 22.41
C ILE A 238 6.53 -22.61 23.78
N PHE A 239 5.78 -22.46 24.87
CA PHE A 239 6.37 -22.23 26.21
C PHE A 239 7.33 -23.33 26.69
N PRO A 240 7.16 -24.62 26.34
CA PRO A 240 8.14 -25.64 26.70
C PRO A 240 9.55 -25.41 26.15
N VAL A 241 9.68 -24.69 25.03
CA VAL A 241 10.94 -24.46 24.31
C VAL A 241 11.45 -23.02 24.40
N VAL A 242 10.61 -22.03 24.73
CA VAL A 242 10.97 -20.60 24.74
C VAL A 242 12.21 -20.33 25.58
N GLN A 243 12.30 -20.90 26.79
CA GLN A 243 13.42 -20.62 27.68
C GLN A 243 14.74 -21.11 27.05
N GLN A 244 14.76 -22.32 26.49
CA GLN A 244 15.96 -22.91 25.89
C GLN A 244 16.41 -22.09 24.68
N PHE A 245 15.46 -21.71 23.80
CA PHE A 245 15.78 -20.85 22.67
C PHE A 245 16.28 -19.47 23.09
N THR A 246 15.68 -18.87 24.11
CA THR A 246 16.09 -17.54 24.59
C THR A 246 17.50 -17.57 25.18
N GLU A 247 17.85 -18.60 25.94
CA GLU A 247 19.23 -18.80 26.45
C GLU A 247 20.24 -18.96 25.31
N ALA A 248 19.89 -19.72 24.27
CA ALA A 248 20.74 -19.88 23.09
C ALA A 248 20.81 -18.58 22.23
N PHE A 249 19.74 -17.79 22.16
CA PHE A 249 19.74 -16.48 21.52
C PHE A 249 20.66 -15.49 22.21
N VAL A 250 20.64 -15.44 23.55
CA VAL A 250 21.57 -14.61 24.33
C VAL A 250 23.03 -15.00 24.04
N GLN A 251 23.33 -16.31 23.98
CA GLN A 251 24.67 -16.78 23.63
C GLN A 251 25.09 -16.38 22.22
N ALA A 252 24.19 -16.52 21.24
CA ALA A 252 24.48 -16.16 19.85
C ALA A 252 24.72 -14.65 19.68
N LEU A 253 23.93 -13.80 20.35
CA LEU A 253 24.11 -12.33 20.32
C LEU A 253 25.43 -11.91 21.00
N GLN A 254 25.94 -12.63 22.01
CA GLN A 254 27.19 -12.34 22.66
C GLN A 254 28.42 -12.81 21.87
N MET A 255 28.22 -13.69 20.88
CA MET A 255 29.32 -14.26 20.12
C MET A 255 29.94 -13.18 19.18
N PRO A 256 31.27 -13.00 19.18
CA PRO A 256 31.93 -12.10 18.24
C PRO A 256 31.77 -12.62 16.80
N ASP A 257 31.84 -11.70 15.84
CA ASP A 257 31.77 -12.07 14.43
C ASP A 257 32.97 -12.94 14.02
N GLY A 258 32.69 -13.95 13.20
CA GLY A 258 33.65 -14.95 12.80
C GLY A 258 33.02 -16.18 12.16
N PRO A 259 33.71 -17.32 12.10
CA PRO A 259 33.24 -18.54 11.43
C PRO A 259 31.90 -19.08 11.94
N SER A 260 31.52 -18.75 13.17
CA SER A 260 30.33 -19.28 13.83
C SER A 260 29.20 -18.24 14.05
N SER A 261 29.45 -16.96 13.79
CA SER A 261 28.46 -15.87 13.94
C SER A 261 28.76 -14.71 13.01
N ASP A 262 27.75 -14.10 12.48
CA ASP A 262 27.81 -12.88 11.67
C ASP A 262 26.58 -11.99 11.90
N SER A 263 26.55 -10.82 11.26
CA SER A 263 25.45 -9.87 11.34
C SER A 263 24.11 -10.50 10.93
N GLY A 264 24.10 -11.36 9.90
CA GLY A 264 22.89 -12.04 9.43
C GLY A 264 22.30 -13.02 10.44
N LEU A 265 23.12 -13.81 11.13
CA LEU A 265 22.64 -14.68 12.21
C LEU A 265 22.10 -13.86 13.40
N LYS A 266 22.82 -12.80 13.79
CA LYS A 266 22.38 -11.91 14.88
C LYS A 266 21.07 -11.19 14.53
N MET A 267 20.89 -10.77 13.27
CA MET A 267 19.65 -10.21 12.75
C MET A 267 18.48 -11.19 12.92
N GLU A 268 18.61 -12.44 12.45
CA GLU A 268 17.54 -13.44 12.59
C GLU A 268 17.23 -13.76 14.06
N VAL A 269 18.25 -13.85 14.90
CA VAL A 269 18.05 -14.02 16.34
C VAL A 269 17.29 -12.83 16.94
N LEU A 270 17.59 -11.60 16.53
CA LEU A 270 16.92 -10.41 17.02
C LEU A 270 15.46 -10.35 16.54
N LYS A 271 15.18 -10.71 15.29
CA LYS A 271 13.81 -10.88 14.79
C LYS A 271 13.02 -11.89 15.61
N ALA A 272 13.62 -13.02 15.97
CA ALA A 272 12.98 -14.00 16.83
C ALA A 272 12.68 -13.44 18.23
N VAL A 273 13.62 -12.72 18.83
CA VAL A 273 13.42 -12.04 20.12
C VAL A 273 12.31 -10.99 20.03
N THR A 274 12.29 -10.21 18.96
CA THR A 274 11.24 -9.22 18.68
C THR A 274 9.86 -9.87 18.60
N ALA A 275 9.73 -10.96 17.83
CA ALA A 275 8.51 -11.74 17.75
C ALA A 275 8.06 -12.30 19.11
N LEU A 276 8.98 -12.80 19.92
CA LEU A 276 8.67 -13.29 21.28
C LEU A 276 8.24 -12.15 22.23
N VAL A 277 8.84 -10.96 22.11
CA VAL A 277 8.46 -9.78 22.92
C VAL A 277 7.08 -9.28 22.50
N LYS A 278 6.80 -9.27 21.21
CA LYS A 278 5.50 -8.86 20.66
C LYS A 278 4.40 -9.83 21.08
N ASN A 279 4.57 -11.11 20.80
CA ASN A 279 3.54 -12.12 20.92
C ASN A 279 3.43 -12.72 22.35
N PHE A 280 4.55 -12.86 23.06
CA PHE A 280 4.62 -13.53 24.36
C PHE A 280 5.41 -12.70 25.38
N PRO A 281 5.00 -11.47 25.70
CA PRO A 281 5.81 -10.56 26.56
C PRO A 281 6.03 -11.07 27.99
N LYS A 282 5.11 -11.86 28.55
CA LYS A 282 5.24 -12.35 29.94
C LYS A 282 6.47 -13.21 30.19
N PRO A 283 6.73 -14.27 29.39
CA PRO A 283 7.95 -15.08 29.55
C PRO A 283 9.24 -14.30 29.30
N MET A 284 9.20 -13.24 28.49
CA MET A 284 10.39 -12.50 28.08
C MET A 284 10.91 -11.51 29.14
N VAL A 285 10.11 -11.10 30.12
CA VAL A 285 10.48 -10.08 31.12
C VAL A 285 11.80 -10.42 31.85
N SER A 286 12.02 -11.68 32.22
CA SER A 286 13.25 -12.10 32.92
C SER A 286 14.49 -12.08 32.03
N SER A 287 14.34 -12.45 30.76
CA SER A 287 15.43 -12.54 29.79
C SER A 287 15.86 -11.18 29.26
N MET A 288 14.96 -10.19 29.29
CA MET A 288 15.26 -8.83 28.84
C MET A 288 16.39 -8.16 29.62
N GLN A 289 16.61 -8.53 30.87
CA GLN A 289 17.73 -8.03 31.66
C GLN A 289 19.10 -8.42 31.07
N GLN A 290 19.17 -9.52 30.35
CA GLN A 290 20.37 -9.99 29.65
C GLN A 290 20.45 -9.51 28.21
N ILE A 291 19.32 -9.44 27.51
CA ILE A 291 19.24 -9.08 26.09
C ILE A 291 19.49 -7.58 25.89
N LEU A 292 18.84 -6.72 26.67
CA LEU A 292 18.93 -5.25 26.48
C LEU A 292 20.37 -4.70 26.53
N PRO A 293 21.25 -5.10 27.49
CA PRO A 293 22.62 -4.60 27.46
C PRO A 293 23.42 -5.05 26.23
N ILE A 294 23.14 -6.25 25.70
CA ILE A 294 23.83 -6.76 24.51
C ILE A 294 23.40 -5.96 23.28
N VAL A 295 22.08 -5.82 23.08
CA VAL A 295 21.53 -5.04 21.96
C VAL A 295 22.00 -3.59 22.03
N TRP A 296 22.03 -3.01 23.23
CA TRP A 296 22.55 -1.67 23.46
C TRP A 296 24.02 -1.52 23.06
N ASN A 297 24.87 -2.46 23.48
CA ASN A 297 26.28 -2.45 23.10
C ASN A 297 26.45 -2.61 21.59
N THR A 298 25.70 -3.52 20.97
CA THR A 298 25.71 -3.67 19.52
C THR A 298 25.33 -2.36 18.83
N LEU A 299 24.27 -1.68 19.27
CA LEU A 299 23.84 -0.38 18.70
C LEU A 299 24.94 0.69 18.86
N THR A 300 25.54 0.81 20.04
CA THR A 300 26.52 1.86 20.33
C THR A 300 27.87 1.64 19.65
N GLU A 301 28.31 0.39 19.51
CA GLU A 301 29.55 0.02 18.82
C GLU A 301 29.41 0.19 17.31
N SER A 302 28.23 -0.08 16.79
CA SER A 302 27.90 -0.08 15.37
C SER A 302 27.98 1.28 14.69
N VAL A 303 27.75 2.38 15.42
CA VAL A 303 27.89 3.75 14.91
C VAL A 303 29.31 4.04 14.38
N ASN A 304 30.32 3.32 14.87
CA ASN A 304 31.72 3.53 14.48
C ASN A 304 32.16 2.68 13.27
N TYR A 305 31.30 1.77 12.77
CA TYR A 305 31.56 0.97 11.57
C TYR A 305 31.25 1.79 10.32
N THR A 306 32.21 2.61 9.91
CA THR A 306 32.12 3.44 8.67
C THR A 306 32.96 2.90 7.53
N GLU A 307 33.59 1.73 7.64
CA GLU A 307 34.52 1.22 6.65
C GLU A 307 33.90 0.15 5.77
N GLU A 308 34.25 0.22 4.49
CA GLU A 308 33.96 -0.65 3.36
C GLU A 308 34.25 -2.14 3.70
N VAL A 309 33.29 -2.82 4.28
CA VAL A 309 33.29 -4.27 4.28
C VAL A 309 32.30 -4.66 3.16
N ASP A 310 32.83 -5.32 2.11
CA ASP A 310 31.94 -5.96 1.14
C ASP A 310 30.95 -6.84 1.90
N ASP A 311 29.69 -6.47 1.86
CA ASP A 311 28.63 -7.21 2.51
C ASP A 311 28.58 -8.65 1.98
N PRO A 312 28.62 -9.66 2.84
CA PRO A 312 28.55 -11.03 2.39
C PRO A 312 27.19 -11.29 1.70
N VAL A 313 27.26 -11.74 0.47
CA VAL A 313 26.09 -12.20 -0.29
C VAL A 313 25.92 -13.69 -0.03
N ASP A 314 24.71 -14.12 0.31
CA ASP A 314 24.42 -15.53 0.51
C ASP A 314 24.36 -16.29 -0.84
N SER A 315 24.17 -17.64 -0.77
CA SER A 315 24.05 -18.49 -1.95
C SER A 315 22.83 -18.17 -2.84
N ASP A 316 21.92 -17.37 -2.36
CA ASP A 316 20.66 -17.00 -3.00
C ASP A 316 20.71 -15.57 -3.55
N GLY A 317 21.81 -14.84 -3.29
CA GLY A 317 22.05 -13.47 -3.76
C GLY A 317 21.54 -12.40 -2.80
N GLU A 318 21.08 -12.77 -1.59
CA GLU A 318 20.68 -11.80 -0.57
C GLU A 318 21.90 -11.17 0.09
N VAL A 319 21.93 -9.85 0.15
CA VAL A 319 22.95 -9.07 0.85
C VAL A 319 22.62 -9.12 2.35
N LEU A 320 23.55 -9.65 3.16
CA LEU A 320 23.38 -9.82 4.60
C LEU A 320 24.22 -8.79 5.35
N GLY A 321 24.00 -7.53 4.96
CA GLY A 321 24.76 -6.41 5.45
C GLY A 321 24.50 -6.07 6.91
N PHE A 322 25.44 -5.31 7.44
CA PHE A 322 25.37 -4.74 8.78
C PHE A 322 24.15 -3.82 8.97
N GLU A 323 23.72 -3.12 7.92
CA GLU A 323 22.52 -2.27 7.92
C GLU A 323 21.27 -3.04 8.33
N ASN A 324 21.09 -4.27 7.83
CA ASN A 324 19.95 -5.12 8.18
C ASN A 324 19.89 -5.48 9.68
N LEU A 325 21.04 -5.59 10.33
CA LEU A 325 21.09 -5.77 11.79
C LEU A 325 20.65 -4.50 12.52
N VAL A 326 21.05 -3.32 12.03
CA VAL A 326 20.63 -2.04 12.62
C VAL A 326 19.12 -1.86 12.47
N PHE A 327 18.55 -2.15 11.29
CA PHE A 327 17.10 -2.15 11.08
C PHE A 327 16.37 -3.06 12.10
N SER A 328 16.88 -4.27 12.30
CA SER A 328 16.27 -5.18 13.27
C SER A 328 16.39 -4.68 14.72
N ILE A 329 17.43 -3.92 15.06
CA ILE A 329 17.55 -3.26 16.37
C ILE A 329 16.49 -2.15 16.50
N PHE A 330 16.28 -1.35 15.48
CA PHE A 330 15.27 -0.29 15.49
C PHE A 330 13.85 -0.87 15.60
N GLU A 331 13.53 -1.91 14.84
CA GLU A 331 12.27 -2.66 14.94
C GLU A 331 12.06 -3.26 16.35
N PHE A 332 13.11 -3.80 16.92
CA PHE A 332 13.07 -4.30 18.30
C PHE A 332 12.75 -3.18 19.30
N VAL A 333 13.39 -2.01 19.19
CA VAL A 333 13.11 -0.86 20.07
C VAL A 333 11.67 -0.36 19.85
N HIS A 334 11.20 -0.32 18.60
CA HIS A 334 9.81 0.02 18.28
C HIS A 334 8.83 -0.93 18.97
N THR A 335 9.06 -2.24 18.89
CA THR A 335 8.25 -3.25 19.58
C THR A 335 8.26 -3.08 21.12
N LEU A 336 9.36 -2.61 21.70
CA LEU A 336 9.40 -2.27 23.12
C LEU A 336 8.55 -1.04 23.47
N LEU A 337 8.41 -0.07 22.54
CA LEU A 337 7.54 1.10 22.71
C LEU A 337 6.06 0.72 22.70
N GLU A 338 5.67 -0.20 21.84
CA GLU A 338 4.28 -0.67 21.75
C GLU A 338 3.85 -1.48 22.98
N ASN A 339 4.80 -2.09 23.69
CA ASN A 339 4.49 -2.98 24.79
C ASN A 339 4.57 -2.28 26.17
N SER A 340 3.41 -2.17 26.85
CA SER A 340 3.29 -1.49 28.16
C SER A 340 4.26 -1.99 29.24
N LYS A 341 4.72 -3.26 29.17
CA LYS A 341 5.66 -3.82 30.15
C LYS A 341 7.10 -3.32 29.99
N PHE A 342 7.47 -2.93 28.76
CA PHE A 342 8.84 -2.53 28.43
C PHE A 342 8.97 -1.02 28.20
N LYS A 343 7.86 -0.33 27.93
CA LYS A 343 7.77 1.11 27.71
C LYS A 343 8.54 1.96 28.72
N SER A 344 8.43 1.61 30.00
CA SER A 344 9.13 2.31 31.10
C SER A 344 10.65 2.13 31.04
N THR A 345 11.15 1.09 30.41
CA THR A 345 12.59 0.83 30.25
C THR A 345 13.13 1.71 29.14
N VAL A 346 12.44 1.79 28.02
CA VAL A 346 12.80 2.70 26.93
C VAL A 346 12.77 4.16 27.40
N LYS A 347 11.74 4.56 28.17
CA LYS A 347 11.62 5.90 28.74
C LYS A 347 12.85 6.31 29.59
N LYS A 348 13.43 5.39 30.31
CA LYS A 348 14.63 5.64 31.11
C LYS A 348 15.91 5.81 30.27
N ALA A 349 15.93 5.18 29.09
CA ALA A 349 17.07 5.23 28.18
C ALA A 349 16.99 6.40 27.17
N LEU A 350 15.88 7.16 27.15
CA LEU A 350 15.59 8.20 26.14
C LEU A 350 16.77 9.16 25.85
N PRO A 351 17.47 9.74 26.84
CA PRO A 351 18.52 10.72 26.55
C PRO A 351 19.67 10.12 25.73
N GLU A 352 20.09 8.92 26.06
CA GLU A 352 21.19 8.26 25.34
C GLU A 352 20.67 7.62 24.04
N LEU A 353 19.44 7.07 24.03
CA LEU A 353 18.84 6.51 22.82
C LEU A 353 18.72 7.56 21.71
N ILE A 354 18.15 8.73 22.01
CA ILE A 354 18.01 9.81 21.04
C ILE A 354 19.38 10.35 20.60
N TYR A 355 20.38 10.38 21.48
CA TYR A 355 21.73 10.74 21.11
C TYR A 355 22.29 9.81 20.01
N TYR A 356 22.14 8.49 20.15
CA TYR A 356 22.60 7.54 19.13
C TYR A 356 21.71 7.53 17.88
N ILE A 357 20.40 7.73 18.00
CA ILE A 357 19.51 7.86 16.84
C ILE A 357 19.99 9.00 15.92
N ILE A 358 20.33 10.17 16.47
CA ILE A 358 20.88 11.29 15.69
C ILE A 358 22.16 10.88 14.95
N LEU A 359 23.05 10.10 15.56
CA LEU A 359 24.26 9.63 14.90
C LEU A 359 23.97 8.71 13.70
N TYR A 360 22.91 7.90 13.76
CA TYR A 360 22.46 7.08 12.62
C TYR A 360 21.74 7.88 11.53
N MET A 361 21.31 9.08 11.83
CA MET A 361 20.70 9.97 10.84
C MET A 361 21.73 10.70 9.96
N GLN A 362 23.05 10.54 10.18
CA GLN A 362 24.09 11.16 9.37
C GLN A 362 24.09 10.62 7.93
N ILE A 363 24.45 11.49 7.00
CA ILE A 363 24.70 11.16 5.59
C ILE A 363 25.92 10.23 5.48
N THR A 364 25.75 9.11 4.78
CA THR A 364 26.83 8.11 4.58
C THR A 364 27.81 8.53 3.47
N GLU A 365 29.02 7.93 3.48
CA GLU A 365 29.99 8.16 2.39
C GLU A 365 29.49 7.63 1.04
N ASP A 366 28.70 6.57 1.04
CA ASP A 366 28.15 5.99 -0.19
C ASP A 366 27.06 6.88 -0.78
N GLN A 367 26.18 7.46 0.05
CA GLN A 367 25.26 8.49 -0.40
C GLN A 367 25.99 9.68 -1.03
N ILE A 368 27.06 10.16 -0.40
CA ILE A 368 27.89 11.26 -0.94
C ILE A 368 28.50 10.87 -2.31
N LYS A 369 29.01 9.64 -2.45
CA LYS A 369 29.57 9.15 -3.72
C LYS A 369 28.50 9.10 -4.82
N VAL A 370 27.32 8.53 -4.50
CA VAL A 370 26.20 8.42 -5.44
C VAL A 370 25.71 9.80 -5.88
N TRP A 371 25.43 10.69 -4.94
CA TRP A 371 24.93 12.04 -5.21
C TRP A 371 25.96 12.92 -5.92
N THR A 372 27.26 12.70 -5.67
CA THR A 372 28.33 13.38 -6.38
C THR A 372 28.40 12.93 -7.84
N ALA A 373 28.17 11.63 -8.11
CA ALA A 373 28.17 11.09 -9.46
C ALA A 373 26.88 11.44 -10.22
N ASN A 374 25.75 11.45 -9.54
CA ASN A 374 24.43 11.80 -10.07
C ASN A 374 23.71 12.75 -9.07
N PRO A 375 23.80 14.07 -9.24
CA PRO A 375 23.10 15.02 -8.35
C PRO A 375 21.58 14.90 -8.36
N GLN A 376 21.01 14.31 -9.39
CA GLN A 376 19.59 14.06 -9.52
C GLN A 376 19.12 13.00 -8.54
N GLN A 377 19.93 11.98 -8.30
CA GLN A 377 19.64 10.94 -7.30
C GLN A 377 19.48 11.53 -5.88
N PHE A 378 20.13 12.63 -5.57
CA PHE A 378 19.92 13.31 -4.29
C PHE A 378 18.49 13.85 -4.15
N VAL A 379 17.92 14.41 -5.21
CA VAL A 379 16.54 14.91 -5.19
C VAL A 379 15.55 13.75 -5.07
N GLU A 380 15.81 12.66 -5.80
CA GLU A 380 14.98 11.44 -5.74
C GLU A 380 15.03 10.76 -4.36
N ASP A 381 16.19 10.71 -3.72
CA ASP A 381 16.39 10.07 -2.41
C ASP A 381 15.83 10.91 -1.23
N GLU A 382 15.67 12.23 -1.41
CA GLU A 382 15.09 13.16 -0.42
C GLU A 382 13.60 13.43 -0.71
N ASP A 383 13.03 12.84 -1.77
CA ASP A 383 11.62 12.92 -2.08
C ASP A 383 10.85 11.87 -1.27
N ASP A 384 9.84 12.30 -0.52
CA ASP A 384 9.01 11.43 0.32
C ASP A 384 8.25 10.37 -0.52
N ASP A 385 8.08 10.60 -1.83
CA ASP A 385 7.39 9.68 -2.75
C ASP A 385 8.30 8.56 -3.29
N THR A 386 9.63 8.72 -3.25
CA THR A 386 10.59 7.69 -3.68
C THR A 386 11.20 6.97 -2.48
N PHE A 387 10.56 5.89 -2.07
CA PHE A 387 10.95 5.13 -0.88
C PHE A 387 12.26 4.35 -1.08
N SER A 388 13.36 4.96 -0.73
CA SER A 388 14.66 4.28 -0.58
C SER A 388 14.91 3.99 0.90
N TYR A 389 14.60 2.77 1.35
CA TYR A 389 14.75 2.38 2.75
C TYR A 389 16.23 2.37 3.15
N SER A 390 16.63 3.29 4.00
CA SER A 390 18.00 3.44 4.49
C SER A 390 18.06 3.48 6.03
N VAL A 391 19.24 3.24 6.62
CA VAL A 391 19.45 3.36 8.07
C VAL A 391 19.08 4.76 8.58
N ARG A 392 19.35 5.80 7.78
CA ARG A 392 18.99 7.19 8.05
C ARG A 392 17.49 7.38 8.21
N ILE A 393 16.69 6.88 7.26
CA ILE A 393 15.21 6.96 7.29
C ILE A 393 14.67 6.15 8.46
N SER A 394 15.14 4.92 8.65
CA SER A 394 14.70 4.08 9.76
C SER A 394 15.02 4.69 11.14
N ALA A 395 16.13 5.42 11.27
CA ALA A 395 16.44 6.17 12.48
C ALA A 395 15.48 7.35 12.69
N GLN A 396 15.08 8.03 11.61
CA GLN A 396 14.08 9.09 11.64
C GLN A 396 12.71 8.56 12.07
N ASP A 397 12.28 7.43 11.53
CA ASP A 397 11.03 6.77 11.90
C ASP A 397 11.01 6.37 13.38
N LEU A 398 12.12 5.81 13.88
CA LEU A 398 12.24 5.49 15.29
C LEU A 398 12.19 6.75 16.17
N LEU A 399 12.79 7.88 15.74
CA LEU A 399 12.69 9.15 16.45
C LEU A 399 11.25 9.65 16.51
N LEU A 400 10.52 9.57 15.40
CA LEU A 400 9.10 9.94 15.33
C LEU A 400 8.24 9.07 16.25
N ALA A 401 8.46 7.76 16.26
CA ALA A 401 7.75 6.83 17.16
C ALA A 401 8.02 7.15 18.64
N VAL A 402 9.29 7.38 19.01
CA VAL A 402 9.67 7.79 20.37
C VAL A 402 9.07 9.13 20.76
N ALA A 403 9.04 10.10 19.83
CA ALA A 403 8.49 11.42 20.05
C ALA A 403 6.96 11.40 20.21
N THR A 404 6.28 10.59 19.43
CA THR A 404 4.82 10.39 19.53
C THR A 404 4.44 9.78 20.88
N GLU A 405 5.19 8.77 21.33
CA GLU A 405 4.90 8.06 22.56
C GLU A 405 5.22 8.85 23.84
N PHE A 406 6.35 9.59 23.86
CA PHE A 406 6.83 10.26 25.08
C PHE A 406 6.90 11.79 24.95
N GLN A 407 6.18 12.37 24.06
CA GLN A 407 6.05 13.80 23.72
C GLN A 407 7.00 14.76 24.49
N ASN A 408 6.70 15.05 25.75
CA ASN A 408 7.44 16.04 26.55
C ASN A 408 8.84 15.56 26.92
N GLU A 409 9.01 14.30 27.30
CA GLU A 409 10.29 13.74 27.71
C GLU A 409 11.22 13.55 26.52
N SER A 410 10.70 13.17 25.37
CA SER A 410 11.48 13.07 24.13
C SER A 410 11.91 14.45 23.63
N ALA A 411 11.05 15.48 23.72
CA ALA A 411 11.42 16.84 23.40
C ALA A 411 12.60 17.35 24.25
N ALA A 412 12.58 17.07 25.57
CA ALA A 412 13.66 17.44 26.47
C ALA A 412 14.95 16.68 26.16
N ALA A 413 14.85 15.37 25.89
CA ALA A 413 15.98 14.52 25.54
C ALA A 413 16.60 14.92 24.19
N LEU A 414 15.77 15.22 23.18
CA LEU A 414 16.23 15.67 21.87
C LEU A 414 16.93 17.02 21.94
N ALA A 415 16.36 18.01 22.66
CA ALA A 415 16.99 19.31 22.84
C ALA A 415 18.37 19.19 23.52
N ALA A 416 18.50 18.31 24.51
CA ALA A 416 19.77 18.02 25.18
C ALA A 416 20.76 17.30 24.26
N ALA A 417 20.32 16.28 23.54
CA ALA A 417 21.14 15.51 22.61
C ALA A 417 21.65 16.40 21.45
N ALA A 418 20.77 17.16 20.82
CA ALA A 418 21.14 18.11 19.76
C ALA A 418 22.15 19.15 20.23
N THR A 419 21.95 19.74 21.43
CA THR A 419 22.89 20.70 22.01
C THR A 419 24.26 20.05 22.21
N ARG A 420 24.33 18.82 22.72
CA ARG A 420 25.58 18.07 22.92
C ARG A 420 26.27 17.79 21.58
N HIS A 421 25.54 17.30 20.57
CA HIS A 421 26.08 17.05 19.25
C HIS A 421 26.64 18.31 18.56
N LEU A 422 25.91 19.44 18.63
CA LEU A 422 26.35 20.70 18.06
C LEU A 422 27.64 21.20 18.74
N GLN A 423 27.79 21.02 20.05
CA GLN A 423 29.01 21.33 20.77
C GLN A 423 30.19 20.44 20.38
N GLU A 424 29.95 19.15 20.24
CA GLU A 424 30.95 18.16 19.81
C GLU A 424 31.37 18.39 18.35
N ALA A 425 30.44 18.74 17.46
CA ALA A 425 30.70 19.07 16.06
C ALA A 425 31.53 20.37 15.93
N GLU A 426 31.25 21.39 16.73
CA GLU A 426 32.05 22.62 16.74
C GLU A 426 33.48 22.38 17.25
N GLN A 427 33.66 21.50 18.23
CA GLN A 427 34.99 21.07 18.68
C GLN A 427 35.70 20.25 17.58
N ALA A 428 35.02 19.40 16.87
CA ALA A 428 35.55 18.63 15.74
C ALA A 428 35.96 19.57 14.59
N LYS A 429 35.14 20.55 14.24
CA LYS A 429 35.44 21.61 13.27
C LYS A 429 36.72 22.37 13.65
N ASN A 430 36.83 22.79 14.91
CA ASN A 430 38.03 23.52 15.41
C ASN A 430 39.28 22.62 15.44
N SER A 431 39.15 21.31 15.54
CA SER A 431 40.26 20.36 15.46
C SER A 431 40.65 19.98 14.02
N GLY A 432 39.91 20.45 13.02
CA GLY A 432 40.21 20.21 11.61
C GLY A 432 39.55 18.93 11.05
N ASN A 433 38.56 18.38 11.71
CA ASN A 433 37.77 17.25 11.17
C ASN A 433 36.91 17.74 9.99
N GLU A 434 37.02 17.09 8.84
CA GLU A 434 36.33 17.47 7.61
C GLU A 434 34.84 17.04 7.60
N HIS A 435 34.42 16.10 8.46
CA HIS A 435 33.08 15.52 8.51
C HIS A 435 32.17 16.16 9.59
N TRP A 436 32.58 17.22 10.28
CA TRP A 436 31.79 17.87 11.33
C TRP A 436 30.39 18.29 10.92
N TRP A 437 30.22 18.63 9.65
CA TRP A 437 28.95 19.10 9.09
C TRP A 437 27.87 18.01 9.01
N LYS A 438 28.24 16.71 8.91
CA LYS A 438 27.29 15.60 8.91
C LYS A 438 26.49 15.52 10.20
N VAL A 439 27.14 15.85 11.33
CA VAL A 439 26.47 15.90 12.64
C VAL A 439 25.54 17.10 12.75
N HIS A 440 25.94 18.26 12.20
CA HIS A 440 25.07 19.45 12.13
C HIS A 440 23.81 19.14 11.32
N GLU A 441 23.98 18.52 10.19
CA GLU A 441 22.90 18.14 9.30
C GLU A 441 21.94 17.14 9.99
N ALA A 442 22.45 16.07 10.60
CA ALA A 442 21.64 15.10 11.34
C ALA A 442 20.83 15.75 12.49
N CYS A 443 21.42 16.74 13.18
CA CYS A 443 20.70 17.52 14.19
C CYS A 443 19.57 18.36 13.58
N MET A 444 19.82 18.96 12.40
CA MET A 444 18.80 19.74 11.69
C MET A 444 17.62 18.85 11.26
N LEU A 445 17.92 17.68 10.69
CA LEU A 445 16.90 16.69 10.32
C LEU A 445 16.12 16.22 11.54
N ALA A 446 16.78 15.81 12.62
CA ALA A 446 16.12 15.34 13.83
C ALA A 446 15.20 16.37 14.47
N LEU A 447 15.65 17.64 14.56
CA LEU A 447 14.83 18.74 15.09
C LEU A 447 13.66 19.06 14.14
N GLY A 448 13.90 19.05 12.83
CA GLY A 448 12.88 19.28 11.80
C GLY A 448 11.76 18.25 11.82
N SER A 449 12.09 16.97 11.93
CA SER A 449 11.12 15.86 11.96
C SER A 449 10.09 15.97 13.10
N VAL A 450 10.46 16.53 14.25
CA VAL A 450 9.57 16.67 15.42
C VAL A 450 9.29 18.13 15.80
N LYS A 451 9.31 19.03 14.80
CA LYS A 451 9.20 20.48 15.00
C LYS A 451 7.97 20.92 15.82
N THR A 452 6.83 20.29 15.62
CA THR A 452 5.59 20.63 16.35
C THR A 452 5.73 20.40 17.84
N ILE A 453 6.25 19.24 18.24
CA ILE A 453 6.45 18.85 19.64
C ILE A 453 7.50 19.76 20.29
N ILE A 454 8.62 20.05 19.62
CA ILE A 454 9.65 20.99 20.12
C ILE A 454 9.06 22.38 20.29
N THR A 455 8.36 22.90 19.27
CA THR A 455 7.74 24.23 19.29
C THR A 455 6.77 24.41 20.43
N GLU A 456 5.88 23.47 20.65
CA GLU A 456 4.92 23.49 21.74
C GLU A 456 5.62 23.49 23.11
N ASN A 457 6.62 22.65 23.30
CA ASN A 457 7.34 22.55 24.57
C ASN A 457 8.19 23.79 24.87
N VAL A 458 8.76 24.44 23.85
CA VAL A 458 9.44 25.73 23.98
C VAL A 458 8.46 26.85 24.34
N LYS A 459 7.33 26.96 23.59
CA LYS A 459 6.28 27.97 23.84
C LYS A 459 5.68 27.84 25.24
N ASN A 460 5.49 26.63 25.73
CA ASN A 460 4.95 26.33 27.04
C ASN A 460 5.99 26.42 28.18
N GLY A 461 7.26 26.77 27.87
CA GLY A 461 8.36 26.87 28.84
C GLY A 461 8.75 25.54 29.51
N ARG A 462 8.39 24.39 28.91
CA ARG A 462 8.70 23.05 29.45
C ARG A 462 10.13 22.64 29.16
N ILE A 463 10.68 23.08 28.03
CA ILE A 463 12.09 22.87 27.66
C ILE A 463 12.77 24.23 27.42
N GLN A 464 14.06 24.28 27.74
CA GLN A 464 14.92 25.45 27.47
C GLN A 464 15.81 25.11 26.26
N PHE A 465 15.35 25.42 25.06
CA PHE A 465 16.15 25.34 23.85
C PHE A 465 16.23 26.71 23.22
N ASP A 466 17.47 27.23 23.01
CA ASP A 466 17.69 28.54 22.40
C ASP A 466 17.46 28.46 20.89
N MET A 467 16.20 28.54 20.48
CA MET A 467 15.80 28.49 19.09
C MET A 467 16.42 29.63 18.27
N HIS A 468 16.45 30.85 18.82
CA HIS A 468 17.05 32.00 18.13
C HIS A 468 18.55 31.83 17.97
N GLY A 469 19.26 31.36 19.00
CA GLY A 469 20.68 31.03 18.92
C GLY A 469 20.96 29.91 17.93
N PHE A 470 20.15 28.87 17.87
CA PHE A 470 20.25 27.79 16.89
C PHE A 470 20.13 28.32 15.45
N LEU A 471 19.08 29.09 15.17
CA LEU A 471 18.86 29.69 13.86
C LEU A 471 20.00 30.63 13.45
N ALA A 472 20.42 31.52 14.34
CA ALA A 472 21.44 32.56 14.02
C ALA A 472 22.86 32.01 13.96
N ASN A 473 23.24 31.15 14.92
CA ASN A 473 24.62 30.71 15.10
C ASN A 473 24.96 29.39 14.45
N VAL A 474 23.94 28.56 14.11
CA VAL A 474 24.11 27.29 13.42
C VAL A 474 23.62 27.44 11.99
N ILE A 475 22.33 27.52 11.74
CA ILE A 475 21.77 27.46 10.39
C ILE A 475 22.24 28.61 9.50
N LEU A 476 22.07 29.88 9.95
CA LEU A 476 22.52 31.05 9.17
C LEU A 476 24.03 31.11 9.04
N ALA A 477 24.79 30.68 10.04
CA ALA A 477 26.23 30.58 9.94
C ALA A 477 26.69 29.56 8.92
N ASP A 478 26.02 28.37 8.88
CA ASP A 478 26.32 27.30 7.92
C ASP A 478 25.97 27.72 6.49
N LEU A 479 24.83 28.40 6.28
CA LEU A 479 24.45 28.98 4.99
C LEU A 479 25.48 30.00 4.47
N ASN A 480 26.11 30.78 5.36
CA ASN A 480 27.12 31.79 5.04
C ASN A 480 28.53 31.22 4.84
N LEU A 481 28.76 29.91 5.03
CA LEU A 481 30.06 29.32 4.79
C LEU A 481 30.49 29.51 3.33
N SER A 482 31.60 30.26 3.16
CA SER A 482 32.14 30.57 1.84
C SER A 482 32.66 29.34 1.15
N VAL A 483 32.43 29.25 -0.16
CA VAL A 483 32.77 28.16 -1.07
C VAL A 483 34.26 27.75 -1.08
N GLY A 484 35.13 28.44 -0.33
CA GLY A 484 36.59 28.25 -0.34
C GLY A 484 37.20 27.33 0.72
N GLN A 485 36.45 26.85 1.71
CA GLN A 485 37.07 26.23 2.89
C GLN A 485 37.02 24.67 2.96
N THR A 486 36.36 23.96 2.04
CA THR A 486 36.41 22.51 1.96
C THR A 486 36.77 22.05 0.54
N GLN A 487 37.44 20.92 0.40
CA GLN A 487 37.93 20.41 -0.90
C GLN A 487 36.82 19.89 -1.82
N ASP A 488 35.66 19.56 -1.29
CA ASP A 488 34.56 18.99 -2.09
C ASP A 488 33.42 20.00 -2.30
N GLN A 489 33.19 20.38 -3.57
CA GLN A 489 32.13 21.31 -3.95
C GLN A 489 30.69 20.69 -3.87
N CYS A 490 30.56 19.37 -4.00
CA CYS A 490 29.26 18.70 -4.01
C CYS A 490 28.69 18.57 -2.59
N SER A 491 29.49 18.09 -1.63
CA SER A 491 29.06 18.00 -0.23
C SER A 491 28.59 19.34 0.36
N LYS A 492 29.19 20.46 -0.10
CA LYS A 492 28.76 21.81 0.29
C LYS A 492 27.40 22.22 -0.24
N ARG A 493 27.07 21.78 -1.47
CA ARG A 493 25.76 22.06 -2.06
C ARG A 493 24.68 21.33 -1.29
N PHE A 494 24.89 20.04 -0.99
CA PHE A 494 23.96 19.24 -0.19
C PHE A 494 23.76 19.82 1.21
N PHE A 495 24.85 20.16 1.89
CA PHE A 495 24.76 20.76 3.22
C PHE A 495 24.01 22.10 3.22
N LYS A 496 24.19 22.94 2.23
CA LYS A 496 23.44 24.21 2.09
C LYS A 496 21.96 23.95 1.83
N TYR A 497 21.65 23.00 0.94
CA TYR A 497 20.26 22.62 0.66
C TYR A 497 19.54 22.19 1.94
N LEU A 498 20.14 21.28 2.71
CA LEU A 498 19.56 20.77 3.96
C LEU A 498 19.48 21.84 5.05
N SER A 499 20.42 22.80 5.07
CA SER A 499 20.33 23.96 5.96
C SER A 499 19.16 24.88 5.60
N ILE A 500 18.84 25.01 4.31
CA ILE A 500 17.67 25.77 3.82
C ILE A 500 16.39 25.06 4.22
N GLN A 501 16.35 23.73 4.09
CA GLN A 501 15.24 22.90 4.52
C GLN A 501 14.94 23.10 6.02
N CYS A 502 15.94 23.03 6.84
CA CYS A 502 15.80 23.31 8.27
C CYS A 502 15.34 24.75 8.55
N LEU A 503 15.88 25.75 7.80
CA LEU A 503 15.44 27.13 7.91
C LEU A 503 13.95 27.31 7.63
N GLY A 504 13.45 26.66 6.59
CA GLY A 504 12.02 26.64 6.26
C GLY A 504 11.16 26.06 7.38
N CYS A 505 11.57 24.92 7.94
CA CYS A 505 10.86 24.29 9.07
C CYS A 505 10.67 25.24 10.27
N TRP A 506 11.61 26.16 10.49
CA TRP A 506 11.61 27.07 11.64
C TRP A 506 11.31 28.52 11.30
N ALA A 507 10.83 28.81 10.08
CA ALA A 507 10.59 30.16 9.57
C ALA A 507 9.72 31.03 10.49
N GLN A 508 8.77 30.46 11.21
CA GLN A 508 7.89 31.15 12.16
C GLN A 508 8.64 31.81 13.36
N PHE A 509 9.89 31.39 13.64
CA PHE A 509 10.74 31.93 14.70
C PHE A 509 11.72 32.97 14.21
N ILE A 510 11.75 33.27 12.90
CA ILE A 510 12.70 34.18 12.28
C ILE A 510 12.07 35.57 12.21
N SER A 511 12.79 36.62 12.67
CA SER A 511 12.36 38.00 12.44
C SER A 511 12.49 38.36 10.96
N GLY A 512 11.59 39.22 10.45
CA GLY A 512 11.63 39.67 9.05
C GLY A 512 12.99 40.19 8.58
N ALA A 513 13.76 40.85 9.47
CA ALA A 513 15.11 41.32 9.17
C ALA A 513 16.13 40.19 8.99
N SER A 514 16.03 39.12 9.79
CA SER A 514 16.88 37.93 9.66
C SER A 514 16.53 37.12 8.41
N LEU A 515 15.25 37.08 8.05
CA LEU A 515 14.78 36.46 6.84
C LEU A 515 15.31 37.15 5.57
N CYS A 516 15.28 38.49 5.55
CA CYS A 516 15.90 39.29 4.47
C CYS A 516 17.41 39.06 4.36
N SER A 517 18.12 38.83 5.48
CA SER A 517 19.54 38.47 5.46
C SER A 517 19.75 37.06 4.87
N ALA A 518 18.90 36.10 5.19
CA ALA A 518 18.98 34.74 4.62
C ALA A 518 18.77 34.76 3.10
N THR A 519 17.74 35.46 2.62
CA THR A 519 17.47 35.60 1.18
C THR A 519 18.57 36.29 0.39
N SER A 520 19.36 37.15 1.01
CA SER A 520 20.52 37.81 0.35
C SER A 520 21.71 36.86 0.12
N VAL A 521 21.73 35.70 0.73
CA VAL A 521 22.77 34.66 0.59
C VAL A 521 22.49 33.69 -0.57
N PHE A 522 21.27 33.69 -1.08
CA PHE A 522 20.84 32.79 -2.19
C PHE A 522 21.43 33.28 -3.52
N ASP A 523 22.55 32.71 -3.92
CA ASP A 523 23.22 33.02 -5.19
C ASP A 523 22.87 31.99 -6.29
N GLN A 524 22.05 30.97 -5.97
CA GLN A 524 21.62 29.91 -6.92
C GLN A 524 20.09 29.75 -6.90
N LYS A 525 19.51 29.78 -8.10
CA LYS A 525 18.05 29.84 -8.35
C LYS A 525 17.24 28.64 -7.87
N THR A 526 17.83 27.47 -7.75
CA THR A 526 17.21 26.24 -7.25
C THR A 526 16.90 26.28 -5.75
N GLU A 527 17.68 27.03 -4.97
CA GLU A 527 17.52 27.14 -3.52
C GLU A 527 16.33 28.06 -3.14
N GLU A 528 15.95 29.01 -4.04
CA GLU A 528 14.78 29.88 -3.83
C GLU A 528 13.44 29.12 -3.94
N LEU A 529 13.39 28.08 -4.75
CA LEU A 529 12.18 27.33 -5.06
C LEU A 529 11.59 26.64 -3.82
N TRP A 530 12.39 25.84 -3.19
CA TRP A 530 12.01 25.05 -2.03
C TRP A 530 11.68 25.93 -0.80
N TYR A 531 12.32 27.08 -0.67
CA TYR A 531 12.06 28.06 0.39
C TYR A 531 10.64 28.65 0.32
N CYS A 532 10.10 28.83 -0.87
CA CYS A 532 8.73 29.30 -1.06
C CYS A 532 7.69 28.32 -0.51
N ASP A 533 7.91 27.02 -0.71
CA ASP A 533 7.03 25.98 -0.21
C ASP A 533 6.95 25.95 1.33
N GLN A 534 8.10 25.99 1.98
CA GLN A 534 8.17 26.00 3.44
C GLN A 534 7.58 27.27 4.08
N LEU A 535 7.60 28.41 3.41
CA LEU A 535 6.97 29.65 3.90
C LEU A 535 5.45 29.61 3.80
N LYS A 536 4.87 28.91 2.84
CA LYS A 536 3.43 28.66 2.77
C LYS A 536 2.94 27.93 4.01
N LEU A 537 3.64 26.89 4.44
CA LEU A 537 3.34 26.11 5.64
C LEU A 537 3.41 26.94 6.95
N SER A 538 4.13 28.06 6.98
CA SER A 538 4.32 28.91 8.17
C SER A 538 3.29 30.03 8.32
N GLU A 539 2.27 30.17 7.47
CA GLU A 539 1.33 31.30 7.42
C GLU A 539 1.98 32.68 7.18
N SER A 540 3.24 32.70 6.75
CA SER A 540 4.04 33.93 6.56
C SER A 540 4.08 34.37 5.10
N THR A 541 3.04 34.08 4.32
CA THR A 541 2.98 34.33 2.87
C THR A 541 3.19 35.80 2.50
N HIS A 542 2.78 36.75 3.35
CA HIS A 542 2.99 38.20 3.15
C HIS A 542 4.48 38.58 3.03
N VAL A 543 5.40 37.78 3.55
CA VAL A 543 6.85 37.99 3.46
C VAL A 543 7.36 37.71 2.04
N LEU A 544 6.68 36.84 1.27
CA LEU A 544 7.05 36.47 -0.09
C LEU A 544 6.66 37.53 -1.14
N GLN A 545 5.66 38.38 -0.87
CA GLN A 545 5.14 39.34 -1.87
C GLN A 545 6.22 40.20 -2.55
N PRO A 546 7.23 40.79 -1.86
CA PRO A 546 8.25 41.59 -2.51
C PRO A 546 9.17 40.80 -3.46
N PHE A 547 9.25 39.47 -3.28
CA PHE A 547 10.19 38.61 -4.02
C PHE A 547 9.51 37.89 -5.22
N LEU A 548 8.19 37.89 -5.29
CA LEU A 548 7.44 37.17 -6.33
C LEU A 548 7.90 37.45 -7.76
N PRO A 549 8.20 38.70 -8.17
CA PRO A 549 8.71 38.98 -9.51
C PRO A 549 10.06 38.30 -9.81
N SER A 550 10.98 38.29 -8.84
CA SER A 550 12.29 37.66 -8.97
C SER A 550 12.22 36.16 -8.99
N VAL A 551 11.36 35.57 -8.15
CA VAL A 551 11.07 34.12 -8.10
C VAL A 551 10.52 33.66 -9.44
N LEU A 552 9.49 34.33 -9.98
CA LEU A 552 8.91 33.97 -11.28
C LEU A 552 9.94 34.05 -12.42
N GLU A 553 10.80 35.08 -12.43
CA GLU A 553 11.87 35.19 -13.44
C GLU A 553 12.87 34.05 -13.33
N GLY A 554 13.23 33.64 -12.12
CA GLY A 554 14.08 32.48 -11.83
C GLY A 554 13.45 31.18 -12.34
N LEU A 555 12.15 30.95 -12.03
CA LEU A 555 11.39 29.78 -12.49
C LEU A 555 11.35 29.63 -14.00
N VAL A 556 11.09 30.74 -14.72
CA VAL A 556 11.07 30.77 -16.19
C VAL A 556 12.43 30.40 -16.77
N GLN A 557 13.53 30.85 -16.15
CA GLN A 557 14.89 30.52 -16.61
C GLN A 557 15.26 29.05 -16.30
N LEU A 558 14.87 28.51 -15.16
CA LEU A 558 15.08 27.13 -14.79
C LEU A 558 14.32 26.16 -15.70
N ALA A 559 13.04 26.44 -15.96
CA ALA A 559 12.22 25.65 -16.87
C ALA A 559 12.83 25.50 -18.29
N ALA A 560 13.65 26.48 -18.71
CA ALA A 560 14.30 26.44 -20.03
C ALA A 560 15.58 25.58 -20.08
N GLN A 561 16.14 25.18 -18.95
CA GLN A 561 17.49 24.61 -18.86
C GLN A 561 17.59 23.16 -18.36
N PHE A 562 16.55 22.58 -17.74
CA PHE A 562 16.65 21.37 -16.94
C PHE A 562 15.73 20.20 -17.37
N SER A 563 16.02 19.00 -16.78
CA SER A 563 15.30 17.75 -16.93
C SER A 563 13.91 17.74 -16.24
N SER A 564 13.14 16.64 -16.39
CA SER A 564 11.77 16.53 -15.86
C SER A 564 11.67 16.75 -14.35
N GLU A 565 12.63 16.28 -13.55
CA GLU A 565 12.58 16.33 -12.08
C GLU A 565 12.71 17.77 -11.55
N VAL A 566 13.59 18.56 -12.13
CA VAL A 566 13.70 20.00 -11.79
C VAL A 566 12.42 20.73 -12.21
N LEU A 567 11.75 20.26 -13.28
CA LEU A 567 10.49 20.86 -13.71
C LEU A 567 9.34 20.60 -12.74
N THR A 568 9.31 19.45 -12.05
CA THR A 568 8.37 19.18 -10.97
C THR A 568 8.46 20.25 -9.90
N LEU A 569 9.65 20.48 -9.32
CA LEU A 569 9.87 21.53 -8.32
C LEU A 569 9.53 22.94 -8.85
N VAL A 570 9.82 23.22 -10.11
CA VAL A 570 9.41 24.49 -10.76
C VAL A 570 7.90 24.64 -10.78
N MET A 571 7.18 23.59 -11.12
CA MET A 571 5.72 23.59 -11.22
C MET A 571 5.05 23.72 -9.85
N GLU A 572 5.55 22.99 -8.82
CA GLU A 572 5.09 23.11 -7.43
C GLU A 572 5.26 24.52 -6.91
N THR A 573 6.45 25.08 -7.06
CA THR A 573 6.71 26.48 -6.66
C THR A 573 5.83 27.46 -7.44
N LEU A 574 5.59 27.21 -8.72
CA LEU A 574 4.71 28.04 -9.54
C LEU A 574 3.26 28.01 -9.04
N CYS A 575 2.79 26.85 -8.62
CA CYS A 575 1.49 26.67 -7.97
C CYS A 575 1.40 27.55 -6.70
N ILE A 576 2.40 27.49 -5.83
CA ILE A 576 2.47 28.32 -4.62
C ILE A 576 2.49 29.81 -4.95
N VAL A 577 3.29 30.23 -5.91
CA VAL A 577 3.35 31.64 -6.38
C VAL A 577 1.98 32.14 -6.79
N CYS A 578 1.15 31.29 -7.41
CA CYS A 578 -0.21 31.62 -7.80
C CYS A 578 -1.15 31.89 -6.60
N THR A 579 -0.89 31.27 -5.44
CA THR A 579 -1.76 31.41 -4.25
C THR A 579 -1.41 32.59 -3.36
N VAL A 580 -0.17 33.13 -3.41
CA VAL A 580 0.32 34.15 -2.48
C VAL A 580 -0.37 35.50 -2.65
N ASP A 581 -0.51 36.00 -3.89
CA ASP A 581 -1.09 37.30 -4.21
C ASP A 581 -1.88 37.26 -5.53
N PRO A 582 -3.22 37.27 -5.48
CA PRO A 582 -4.05 37.26 -6.67
C PRO A 582 -3.81 38.46 -7.62
N ALA A 583 -3.40 39.62 -7.11
CA ALA A 583 -3.10 40.77 -7.94
C ALA A 583 -1.79 40.56 -8.74
N PHE A 584 -0.77 40.01 -8.10
CA PHE A 584 0.45 39.60 -8.77
C PHE A 584 0.17 38.52 -9.82
N THR A 585 -0.59 37.47 -9.46
CA THR A 585 -0.94 36.35 -10.35
C THR A 585 -1.67 36.86 -11.60
N THR A 586 -2.60 37.80 -11.45
CA THR A 586 -3.27 38.44 -12.60
C THR A 586 -2.28 39.16 -13.53
N SER A 587 -1.30 39.85 -12.99
CA SER A 587 -0.28 40.56 -13.79
C SER A 587 0.72 39.62 -14.47
N ALA A 588 0.96 38.45 -13.86
CA ALA A 588 1.92 37.44 -14.27
C ALA A 588 1.34 36.32 -15.16
N GLU A 589 0.00 36.27 -15.32
CA GLU A 589 -0.71 35.22 -16.08
C GLU A 589 -0.12 35.00 -17.47
N ASN A 590 0.27 36.09 -18.15
CA ASN A 590 0.85 36.04 -19.49
C ASN A 590 2.23 35.34 -19.57
N LYS A 591 2.89 35.07 -18.45
CA LYS A 591 4.10 34.24 -18.36
C LYS A 591 3.77 32.84 -17.83
N ILE A 592 2.96 32.74 -16.78
CA ILE A 592 2.62 31.50 -16.08
C ILE A 592 1.85 30.55 -17.02
N CYS A 593 0.73 30.98 -17.56
CA CYS A 593 -0.14 30.11 -18.36
C CYS A 593 0.56 29.54 -19.63
N PRO A 594 1.29 30.34 -20.46
CA PRO A 594 2.02 29.78 -21.58
C PRO A 594 3.16 28.83 -21.18
N LEU A 595 3.83 29.09 -20.07
CA LEU A 595 4.89 28.23 -19.55
C LEU A 595 4.31 26.85 -19.14
N THR A 596 3.23 26.85 -18.38
CA THR A 596 2.54 25.64 -17.92
C THR A 596 2.04 24.82 -19.13
N ILE A 597 1.43 25.45 -20.13
CA ILE A 597 1.01 24.78 -21.38
C ILE A 597 2.22 24.12 -22.08
N ALA A 598 3.33 24.83 -22.19
CA ALA A 598 4.51 24.33 -22.89
C ALA A 598 5.14 23.13 -22.17
N ILE A 599 5.24 23.17 -20.83
CA ILE A 599 5.74 22.07 -20.02
C ILE A 599 4.81 20.86 -20.13
N PHE A 600 3.50 21.05 -19.92
CA PHE A 600 2.50 20.01 -20.06
C PHE A 600 2.57 19.29 -21.42
N LEU A 601 2.64 20.04 -22.53
CA LEU A 601 2.72 19.44 -23.87
C LEU A 601 4.02 18.67 -24.12
N LYS A 602 5.12 19.10 -23.53
CA LYS A 602 6.44 18.46 -23.70
C LYS A 602 6.61 17.20 -22.85
N TYR A 603 6.07 17.19 -21.64
CA TYR A 603 6.23 16.13 -20.64
C TYR A 603 4.91 15.44 -20.28
N ASN A 604 4.01 15.33 -21.23
CA ASN A 604 2.65 14.78 -21.06
C ASN A 604 2.61 13.29 -20.61
N ASN A 605 3.71 12.57 -20.69
CA ASN A 605 3.82 11.18 -20.24
C ASN A 605 4.23 11.07 -18.76
N ASP A 606 4.57 12.17 -18.13
CA ASP A 606 4.91 12.25 -16.73
C ASP A 606 3.63 12.60 -15.92
N PRO A 607 3.11 11.68 -15.10
CA PRO A 607 1.86 11.91 -14.39
C PRO A 607 1.97 13.03 -13.35
N VAL A 608 3.13 13.21 -12.71
CA VAL A 608 3.36 14.27 -11.71
C VAL A 608 3.32 15.63 -12.36
N VAL A 609 4.03 15.82 -13.46
CA VAL A 609 4.01 17.07 -14.23
C VAL A 609 2.60 17.39 -14.73
N ALA A 610 1.83 16.38 -15.13
CA ALA A 610 0.44 16.56 -15.59
C ALA A 610 -0.48 17.01 -14.44
N SER A 611 -0.36 16.41 -13.25
CA SER A 611 -1.10 16.80 -12.04
C SER A 611 -0.77 18.23 -11.61
N LEU A 612 0.51 18.59 -11.53
CA LEU A 612 0.93 19.95 -11.18
C LEU A 612 0.47 21.01 -12.20
N ALA A 613 0.44 20.66 -13.49
CA ALA A 613 -0.14 21.55 -14.48
C ALA A 613 -1.65 21.77 -14.22
N GLN A 614 -2.36 20.73 -13.84
CA GLN A 614 -3.78 20.78 -13.47
C GLN A 614 -3.99 21.70 -12.24
N ASP A 615 -3.15 21.60 -11.21
CA ASP A 615 -3.21 22.46 -10.02
C ASP A 615 -2.94 23.93 -10.36
N ILE A 616 -1.95 24.22 -11.19
CA ILE A 616 -1.71 25.60 -11.63
C ILE A 616 -2.92 26.15 -12.38
N PHE A 617 -3.55 25.38 -13.28
CA PHE A 617 -4.77 25.81 -13.96
C PHE A 617 -5.96 25.94 -13.02
N LYS A 618 -6.06 25.14 -11.96
CA LYS A 618 -7.04 25.27 -10.86
C LYS A 618 -6.87 26.64 -10.18
N GLU A 619 -5.65 26.98 -9.76
CA GLU A 619 -5.38 28.27 -9.12
C GLU A 619 -5.65 29.46 -10.04
N LEU A 620 -5.25 29.40 -11.31
CA LEU A 620 -5.55 30.44 -12.31
C LEU A 620 -7.05 30.60 -12.57
N ALA A 621 -7.83 29.49 -12.55
CA ALA A 621 -9.27 29.51 -12.74
C ALA A 621 -10.02 30.16 -11.58
N GLN A 622 -9.49 30.12 -10.36
CA GLN A 622 -10.09 30.75 -9.17
C GLN A 622 -9.88 32.27 -9.16
N VAL A 623 -8.84 32.79 -9.83
CA VAL A 623 -8.54 34.22 -9.89
C VAL A 623 -9.30 34.88 -11.07
N GLU A 624 -10.29 35.71 -10.77
CA GLU A 624 -11.21 36.32 -11.76
C GLU A 624 -10.46 37.02 -12.90
N GLY A 625 -9.36 37.73 -12.59
CA GLY A 625 -8.54 38.43 -13.59
C GLY A 625 -7.78 37.51 -14.54
N CYS A 626 -7.56 36.24 -14.19
CA CYS A 626 -6.82 35.25 -14.98
C CYS A 626 -7.75 34.42 -15.90
N GLN A 627 -9.02 34.25 -15.55
CA GLN A 627 -9.95 33.33 -16.21
C GLN A 627 -10.04 33.57 -17.75
N GLY A 628 -10.32 34.79 -18.15
CA GLY A 628 -10.47 35.10 -19.58
C GLY A 628 -9.19 34.92 -20.40
N PRO A 629 -8.06 35.53 -20.00
CA PRO A 629 -6.77 35.32 -20.67
C PRO A 629 -6.31 33.85 -20.72
N MET A 630 -6.42 33.11 -19.61
CA MET A 630 -6.11 31.69 -19.57
C MET A 630 -6.96 30.88 -20.55
N GLN A 631 -8.28 31.04 -20.52
CA GLN A 631 -9.20 30.30 -21.41
C GLN A 631 -8.91 30.59 -22.88
N MET A 632 -8.59 31.83 -23.26
CA MET A 632 -8.21 32.15 -24.62
C MET A 632 -6.95 31.44 -25.13
N ARG A 633 -6.04 31.06 -24.27
CA ARG A 633 -4.82 30.32 -24.62
C ARG A 633 -5.00 28.81 -24.50
N LEU A 634 -5.59 28.36 -23.42
CA LEU A 634 -5.67 26.96 -23.06
C LEU A 634 -6.73 26.20 -23.86
N ILE A 635 -7.96 26.74 -23.92
CA ILE A 635 -9.10 26.03 -24.54
C ILE A 635 -8.87 25.67 -26.03
N PRO A 636 -8.33 26.53 -26.89
CA PRO A 636 -8.03 26.15 -28.27
C PRO A 636 -7.00 25.02 -28.38
N THR A 637 -6.05 24.97 -27.45
CA THR A 637 -5.04 23.92 -27.39
C THR A 637 -5.69 22.58 -27.04
N LEU A 638 -6.47 22.52 -25.93
CA LEU A 638 -7.17 21.31 -25.51
C LEU A 638 -8.16 20.81 -26.59
N VAL A 639 -8.92 21.70 -27.19
CA VAL A 639 -9.84 21.37 -28.29
C VAL A 639 -9.10 20.78 -29.50
N SER A 640 -7.94 21.35 -29.87
CA SER A 640 -7.10 20.82 -30.95
C SER A 640 -6.58 19.39 -30.66
N ILE A 641 -6.21 19.12 -29.42
CA ILE A 641 -5.77 17.77 -29.00
C ILE A 641 -6.92 16.78 -29.08
N MET A 642 -8.08 17.09 -28.50
CA MET A 642 -9.25 16.23 -28.51
C MET A 642 -9.83 15.96 -29.91
N GLN A 643 -9.61 16.86 -30.88
CA GLN A 643 -10.03 16.68 -32.27
C GLN A 643 -9.00 15.98 -33.16
N ALA A 644 -7.77 15.87 -32.70
CA ALA A 644 -6.69 15.22 -33.44
C ALA A 644 -6.94 13.71 -33.58
N PRO A 645 -6.54 13.08 -34.70
CA PRO A 645 -6.56 11.62 -34.83
C PRO A 645 -5.65 10.95 -33.77
N PRO A 646 -6.08 9.82 -33.14
CA PRO A 646 -5.34 9.16 -32.08
C PRO A 646 -3.90 8.76 -32.47
N ASP A 647 -3.67 8.48 -33.74
CA ASP A 647 -2.35 8.12 -34.30
C ASP A 647 -1.36 9.30 -34.40
N LYS A 648 -1.83 10.54 -34.19
CA LYS A 648 -1.02 11.76 -34.32
C LYS A 648 -0.70 12.44 -32.98
N ILE A 649 -1.23 11.96 -31.90
CA ILE A 649 -1.00 12.49 -30.56
C ILE A 649 -0.35 11.42 -29.65
N PRO A 650 0.48 11.83 -28.67
CA PRO A 650 0.99 10.91 -27.66
C PRO A 650 -0.14 10.19 -26.93
N SER A 651 0.13 8.94 -26.52
CA SER A 651 -0.80 8.17 -25.69
C SER A 651 -1.02 8.89 -24.36
N GLY A 652 -2.27 8.92 -23.90
CA GLY A 652 -2.67 9.59 -22.65
C GLY A 652 -2.94 11.10 -22.76
N LEU A 653 -2.34 11.81 -23.70
CA LEU A 653 -2.46 13.28 -23.80
C LEU A 653 -3.92 13.76 -23.96
N CYS A 654 -4.76 12.98 -24.66
CA CYS A 654 -6.17 13.30 -24.81
C CYS A 654 -6.92 13.19 -23.48
N ALA A 655 -6.71 12.12 -22.74
CA ALA A 655 -7.30 11.88 -21.43
C ALA A 655 -6.92 12.99 -20.43
N THR A 656 -5.63 13.29 -20.30
CA THR A 656 -5.12 14.34 -19.42
C THR A 656 -5.63 15.73 -19.83
N SER A 657 -5.79 15.99 -21.14
CA SER A 657 -6.39 17.24 -21.63
C SER A 657 -7.86 17.40 -21.20
N ILE A 658 -8.60 16.32 -21.11
CA ILE A 658 -9.97 16.30 -20.60
C ILE A 658 -9.99 16.56 -19.09
N ASP A 659 -9.03 16.04 -18.31
CA ASP A 659 -8.93 16.30 -16.88
C ASP A 659 -8.62 17.76 -16.57
N ILE A 660 -7.68 18.35 -17.31
CA ILE A 660 -7.42 19.80 -17.20
C ILE A 660 -8.68 20.60 -17.51
N LEU A 661 -9.44 20.23 -18.57
CA LEU A 661 -10.69 20.89 -18.88
C LEU A 661 -11.72 20.75 -17.75
N THR A 662 -11.81 19.56 -17.15
CA THR A 662 -12.69 19.29 -16.00
C THR A 662 -12.36 20.21 -14.83
N THR A 663 -11.09 20.35 -14.49
CA THR A 663 -10.59 21.24 -13.43
C THR A 663 -10.94 22.70 -13.72
N VAL A 664 -10.73 23.17 -14.94
CA VAL A 664 -11.09 24.55 -15.35
C VAL A 664 -12.60 24.78 -15.24
N VAL A 665 -13.42 23.84 -15.71
CA VAL A 665 -14.88 23.96 -15.61
C VAL A 665 -15.36 24.03 -14.17
N ARG A 666 -14.85 23.15 -13.30
CA ARG A 666 -15.24 23.07 -11.88
C ARG A 666 -14.87 24.31 -11.09
N ASN A 667 -13.71 24.93 -11.40
CA ASN A 667 -13.19 26.08 -10.68
C ASN A 667 -13.58 27.43 -11.31
N THR A 668 -14.30 27.44 -12.43
CA THR A 668 -14.84 28.67 -13.04
C THR A 668 -16.24 28.96 -12.51
N LYS A 669 -16.49 30.19 -12.03
CA LYS A 669 -17.82 30.59 -11.55
C LYS A 669 -18.81 30.72 -12.72
N PRO A 670 -20.03 30.18 -12.58
CA PRO A 670 -21.06 30.39 -13.61
C PRO A 670 -21.53 31.87 -13.71
N PRO A 671 -21.95 32.37 -14.89
CA PRO A 671 -22.05 31.62 -16.12
C PRO A 671 -20.70 31.32 -16.79
N LEU A 672 -20.53 30.11 -17.33
CA LEU A 672 -19.35 29.73 -18.08
C LEU A 672 -19.24 30.57 -19.39
N SER A 673 -17.99 30.78 -19.85
CA SER A 673 -17.72 31.50 -21.10
C SER A 673 -18.24 30.76 -22.34
N GLU A 674 -18.48 31.51 -23.43
CA GLU A 674 -18.83 30.89 -24.71
C GLU A 674 -17.78 29.90 -25.21
N MET A 675 -16.50 30.09 -24.88
CA MET A 675 -15.44 29.16 -25.25
C MET A 675 -15.61 27.80 -24.56
N LEU A 676 -15.96 27.78 -23.30
CA LEU A 676 -16.22 26.54 -22.57
C LEU A 676 -17.49 25.85 -23.05
N VAL A 677 -18.59 26.58 -23.23
CA VAL A 677 -19.91 26.01 -23.58
C VAL A 677 -20.03 25.68 -25.07
N CYS A 678 -19.57 26.59 -25.97
CA CYS A 678 -19.80 26.43 -27.40
C CYS A 678 -18.63 25.77 -28.15
N GLN A 679 -17.39 25.80 -27.60
CA GLN A 679 -16.24 25.20 -28.26
C GLN A 679 -15.78 23.92 -27.57
N ALA A 680 -15.53 23.94 -26.25
CA ALA A 680 -14.98 22.79 -25.54
C ALA A 680 -16.03 21.69 -25.26
N PHE A 681 -17.22 22.04 -24.75
CA PHE A 681 -18.27 21.06 -24.40
C PHE A 681 -18.64 20.11 -25.58
N PRO A 682 -18.97 20.60 -26.80
CA PRO A 682 -19.33 19.69 -27.88
C PRO A 682 -18.17 18.81 -28.33
N VAL A 683 -16.92 19.28 -28.20
CA VAL A 683 -15.74 18.50 -28.59
C VAL A 683 -15.49 17.38 -27.58
N VAL A 684 -15.56 17.65 -26.29
CA VAL A 684 -15.40 16.59 -25.30
C VAL A 684 -16.51 15.55 -25.39
N ALA A 685 -17.76 15.97 -25.56
CA ALA A 685 -18.88 15.02 -25.71
C ALA A 685 -18.70 14.13 -26.95
N GLN A 686 -18.28 14.69 -28.08
CA GLN A 686 -18.03 13.93 -29.31
C GLN A 686 -16.79 13.04 -29.20
N CYS A 687 -15.72 13.49 -28.52
CA CYS A 687 -14.52 12.70 -28.25
C CYS A 687 -14.87 11.46 -27.44
N THR A 688 -15.62 11.63 -26.35
CA THR A 688 -16.08 10.53 -25.48
C THR A 688 -16.95 9.52 -26.23
N LEU A 689 -17.86 9.98 -27.10
CA LEU A 689 -18.74 9.10 -27.87
C LEU A 689 -18.03 8.33 -29.01
N ARG A 690 -16.88 8.78 -29.47
CA ARG A 690 -16.16 8.18 -30.62
C ARG A 690 -15.00 7.27 -30.21
N THR A 691 -14.57 7.35 -28.97
CA THR A 691 -13.40 6.62 -28.51
C THR A 691 -13.77 5.20 -28.07
N ASP A 692 -12.79 4.29 -28.23
CA ASP A 692 -12.81 2.96 -27.60
C ASP A 692 -11.83 2.90 -26.38
N ASP A 693 -11.16 4.00 -26.06
CA ASP A 693 -10.24 4.12 -24.93
C ASP A 693 -11.02 4.32 -23.62
N ASN A 694 -10.83 3.43 -22.67
CA ASN A 694 -11.54 3.42 -21.39
C ASN A 694 -11.25 4.67 -20.55
N THR A 695 -10.00 5.15 -20.54
CA THR A 695 -9.59 6.34 -19.79
C THR A 695 -10.23 7.61 -20.35
N ILE A 696 -10.25 7.76 -21.67
CA ILE A 696 -10.92 8.90 -22.33
C ILE A 696 -12.43 8.86 -22.07
N MET A 697 -13.05 7.68 -22.07
CA MET A 697 -14.48 7.54 -21.72
C MET A 697 -14.76 7.94 -20.28
N GLN A 698 -13.92 7.53 -19.35
CA GLN A 698 -14.05 7.85 -17.92
C GLN A 698 -13.89 9.35 -17.68
N ASN A 699 -12.76 9.93 -18.13
CA ASN A 699 -12.48 11.37 -17.95
C ASN A 699 -13.52 12.24 -18.68
N GLY A 700 -13.98 11.79 -19.84
CA GLY A 700 -15.07 12.45 -20.55
C GLY A 700 -16.38 12.45 -19.78
N GLY A 701 -16.72 11.33 -19.13
CA GLY A 701 -17.87 11.22 -18.24
C GLY A 701 -17.77 12.18 -17.04
N GLU A 702 -16.61 12.27 -16.40
CA GLU A 702 -16.35 13.21 -15.30
C GLU A 702 -16.36 14.68 -15.75
N CYS A 703 -15.83 14.97 -16.94
CA CYS A 703 -15.91 16.31 -17.51
C CYS A 703 -17.35 16.75 -17.77
N LEU A 704 -18.16 15.86 -18.34
CA LEU A 704 -19.59 16.14 -18.56
C LEU A 704 -20.35 16.27 -17.23
N ARG A 705 -19.97 15.50 -16.21
CA ARG A 705 -20.49 15.68 -14.85
C ARG A 705 -20.17 17.07 -14.30
N ALA A 706 -18.95 17.57 -14.48
CA ALA A 706 -18.59 18.94 -14.10
C ALA A 706 -19.46 20.00 -14.80
N TYR A 707 -19.69 19.85 -16.09
CA TYR A 707 -20.59 20.73 -16.84
C TYR A 707 -22.05 20.70 -16.32
N VAL A 708 -22.56 19.51 -16.00
CA VAL A 708 -23.91 19.34 -15.42
C VAL A 708 -23.98 19.96 -14.01
N SER A 709 -22.93 19.78 -13.21
CA SER A 709 -22.89 20.35 -11.87
C SER A 709 -22.83 21.88 -11.85
N VAL A 710 -22.03 22.49 -12.74
CA VAL A 710 -21.73 23.93 -12.72
C VAL A 710 -22.69 24.73 -13.61
N ALA A 711 -23.05 24.21 -14.78
CA ALA A 711 -23.71 25.01 -15.83
C ALA A 711 -24.84 24.28 -16.58
N LEU A 712 -25.68 23.52 -15.87
CA LEU A 712 -26.75 22.70 -16.46
C LEU A 712 -27.66 23.53 -17.42
N GLU A 713 -28.07 24.72 -16.99
CA GLU A 713 -28.94 25.57 -17.82
C GLU A 713 -28.29 25.96 -19.15
N GLN A 714 -27.02 26.35 -19.14
CA GLN A 714 -26.27 26.70 -20.35
C GLN A 714 -26.08 25.48 -21.26
N VAL A 715 -25.75 24.32 -20.69
CA VAL A 715 -25.65 23.03 -21.42
C VAL A 715 -27.02 22.64 -22.00
N GLY A 716 -28.09 22.77 -21.23
CA GLY A 716 -29.47 22.51 -21.68
C GLY A 716 -29.97 23.44 -22.80
N GLN A 717 -29.51 24.68 -22.83
CA GLN A 717 -29.87 25.67 -23.86
C GLN A 717 -29.01 25.55 -25.13
N TRP A 718 -27.77 25.04 -25.01
CA TRP A 718 -26.91 24.85 -26.18
C TRP A 718 -27.53 23.87 -27.19
N ARG A 719 -27.37 24.15 -28.47
CA ARG A 719 -27.89 23.32 -29.59
C ARG A 719 -26.80 23.14 -30.64
N ASP A 720 -26.70 21.92 -31.18
CA ASP A 720 -25.91 21.65 -32.38
C ASP A 720 -26.63 22.11 -33.68
N GLU A 721 -25.99 21.89 -34.83
CA GLU A 721 -26.53 22.20 -36.15
C GLU A 721 -27.81 21.39 -36.49
N GLN A 722 -28.03 20.26 -35.80
CA GLN A 722 -29.16 19.34 -35.97
C GLN A 722 -30.31 19.66 -34.98
N GLY A 723 -30.07 20.59 -34.04
CA GLY A 723 -31.04 21.00 -33.02
C GLY A 723 -30.99 20.15 -31.73
N ASN A 724 -30.04 19.21 -31.60
CA ASN A 724 -29.87 18.42 -30.37
C ASN A 724 -29.32 19.28 -29.24
N SER A 725 -29.84 19.10 -28.03
CA SER A 725 -29.35 19.82 -26.83
C SER A 725 -28.07 19.24 -26.27
N GLY A 726 -27.35 20.02 -25.47
CA GLY A 726 -26.21 19.48 -24.71
C GLY A 726 -26.61 18.35 -23.77
N LEU A 727 -27.79 18.43 -23.18
CA LEU A 727 -28.31 17.35 -22.34
C LEU A 727 -28.51 16.04 -23.12
N TRP A 728 -28.93 16.13 -24.41
CA TRP A 728 -29.02 14.96 -25.28
C TRP A 728 -27.65 14.27 -25.43
N TYR A 729 -26.57 15.04 -25.60
CA TYR A 729 -25.20 14.46 -25.68
C TYR A 729 -24.78 13.80 -24.36
N VAL A 730 -25.08 14.43 -23.22
CA VAL A 730 -24.82 13.82 -21.90
C VAL A 730 -25.56 12.49 -21.79
N MET A 731 -26.80 12.41 -22.22
CA MET A 731 -27.60 11.18 -22.22
C MET A 731 -27.02 10.09 -23.14
N GLN A 732 -26.47 10.45 -24.29
CA GLN A 732 -25.80 9.48 -25.16
C GLN A 732 -24.57 8.89 -24.49
N VAL A 733 -23.76 9.68 -23.76
CA VAL A 733 -22.60 9.22 -23.01
C VAL A 733 -23.04 8.31 -21.86
N VAL A 734 -24.07 8.67 -21.10
CA VAL A 734 -24.64 7.81 -20.05
C VAL A 734 -25.06 6.45 -20.62
N ASN A 735 -25.74 6.42 -21.76
CA ASN A 735 -26.14 5.20 -22.42
C ASN A 735 -24.94 4.34 -22.86
N GLN A 736 -23.88 4.97 -23.37
CA GLN A 736 -22.64 4.27 -23.75
C GLN A 736 -21.93 3.67 -22.52
N LEU A 737 -21.82 4.40 -21.42
CA LEU A 737 -21.19 3.92 -20.18
C LEU A 737 -21.99 2.79 -19.52
N LEU A 738 -23.32 2.80 -19.67
CA LEU A 738 -24.20 1.72 -19.18
C LEU A 738 -24.32 0.52 -20.14
N ASP A 739 -23.74 0.59 -21.35
CA ASP A 739 -23.77 -0.53 -22.30
C ASP A 739 -23.10 -1.77 -21.64
N PRO A 740 -23.70 -2.94 -21.70
CA PRO A 740 -23.15 -4.16 -21.17
C PRO A 740 -21.74 -4.51 -21.66
N ARG A 741 -21.37 -4.05 -22.85
CA ARG A 741 -20.05 -4.30 -23.47
C ARG A 741 -18.95 -3.34 -22.96
N THR A 742 -19.33 -2.24 -22.31
CA THR A 742 -18.35 -1.30 -21.74
C THR A 742 -17.66 -1.95 -20.55
N SER A 743 -16.33 -1.78 -20.45
CA SER A 743 -15.52 -2.38 -19.38
C SER A 743 -16.01 -1.94 -18.00
N GLU A 744 -15.86 -2.80 -17.00
CA GLU A 744 -16.24 -2.47 -15.62
C GLU A 744 -15.44 -1.31 -15.06
N PHE A 745 -14.16 -1.23 -15.40
CA PHE A 745 -13.31 -0.12 -15.01
C PHE A 745 -13.91 1.24 -15.42
N THR A 746 -14.38 1.36 -16.67
CA THR A 746 -15.03 2.59 -17.17
C THR A 746 -16.40 2.81 -16.54
N ALA A 747 -17.17 1.75 -16.33
CA ALA A 747 -18.51 1.82 -15.77
C ALA A 747 -18.56 2.19 -14.29
N ALA A 748 -17.46 2.04 -13.54
CA ALA A 748 -17.40 2.34 -12.11
C ALA A 748 -17.78 3.80 -11.78
N PHE A 749 -17.60 4.73 -12.70
CA PHE A 749 -17.88 6.17 -12.51
C PHE A 749 -19.24 6.63 -12.98
N VAL A 750 -19.98 5.80 -13.70
CA VAL A 750 -21.28 6.20 -14.31
C VAL A 750 -22.32 6.60 -13.26
N GLY A 751 -22.30 5.95 -12.08
CA GLY A 751 -23.24 6.25 -11.01
C GLY A 751 -23.13 7.68 -10.49
N ARG A 752 -21.93 8.22 -10.35
CA ARG A 752 -21.71 9.63 -9.94
C ARG A 752 -22.28 10.60 -10.98
N LEU A 753 -22.04 10.37 -12.28
CA LEU A 753 -22.62 11.19 -13.35
C LEU A 753 -24.15 11.14 -13.31
N VAL A 754 -24.75 9.97 -13.20
CA VAL A 754 -26.21 9.79 -13.14
C VAL A 754 -26.80 10.41 -11.88
N SER A 755 -26.18 10.23 -10.71
CA SER A 755 -26.63 10.86 -9.45
C SER A 755 -26.62 12.39 -9.53
N THR A 756 -25.54 12.97 -10.11
CA THR A 756 -25.46 14.42 -10.36
C THR A 756 -26.55 14.89 -11.33
N LEU A 757 -26.78 14.14 -12.39
CA LEU A 757 -27.82 14.43 -13.37
C LEU A 757 -29.22 14.39 -12.74
N ILE A 758 -29.54 13.38 -11.94
CA ILE A 758 -30.82 13.26 -11.24
C ILE A 758 -31.00 14.40 -10.23
N SER A 759 -29.96 14.71 -9.46
CA SER A 759 -30.04 15.75 -8.43
C SER A 759 -30.21 17.16 -9.03
N ARG A 760 -29.62 17.43 -10.20
CA ARG A 760 -29.66 18.76 -10.87
C ARG A 760 -30.77 18.92 -11.85
N ALA A 761 -31.05 17.93 -12.71
CA ALA A 761 -32.08 17.99 -13.74
C ALA A 761 -33.46 17.53 -13.26
N GLY A 762 -33.50 16.65 -12.23
CA GLY A 762 -34.73 16.27 -11.55
C GLY A 762 -35.91 15.92 -12.46
N THR A 763 -36.94 16.71 -12.38
CA THR A 763 -38.18 16.53 -13.16
C THR A 763 -38.05 16.83 -14.68
N GLU A 764 -36.97 17.47 -15.12
CA GLU A 764 -36.74 17.73 -16.55
C GLU A 764 -36.39 16.47 -17.35
N LEU A 765 -35.91 15.39 -16.63
CA LEU A 765 -35.59 14.12 -17.25
C LEU A 765 -36.84 13.34 -17.71
N GLY A 766 -38.00 13.51 -17.06
CA GLY A 766 -39.24 12.86 -17.44
C GLY A 766 -39.10 11.32 -17.68
N ASP A 767 -39.61 10.87 -18.85
CA ASP A 767 -39.54 9.47 -19.28
C ASP A 767 -38.10 8.92 -19.47
N GLN A 768 -37.10 9.79 -19.60
CA GLN A 768 -35.69 9.41 -19.74
C GLN A 768 -35.12 8.81 -18.44
N LEU A 769 -35.63 9.22 -17.28
CA LEU A 769 -35.26 8.67 -15.99
C LEU A 769 -35.56 7.16 -15.92
N ASP A 770 -36.75 6.76 -16.37
CA ASP A 770 -37.13 5.35 -16.44
C ASP A 770 -36.17 4.52 -17.30
N GLN A 771 -35.75 5.07 -18.44
CA GLN A 771 -34.82 4.40 -19.36
C GLN A 771 -33.45 4.23 -18.71
N ILE A 772 -32.93 5.28 -18.04
CA ILE A 772 -31.64 5.22 -17.29
C ILE A 772 -31.72 4.14 -16.22
N LEU A 773 -32.76 4.12 -15.39
CA LEU A 773 -32.89 3.16 -14.29
C LEU A 773 -33.02 1.72 -14.79
N ARG A 774 -33.65 1.49 -15.95
CA ARG A 774 -33.67 0.16 -16.60
C ARG A 774 -32.27 -0.25 -17.10
N ALA A 775 -31.50 0.68 -17.67
CA ALA A 775 -30.13 0.43 -18.09
C ALA A 775 -29.22 0.11 -16.88
N ILE A 776 -29.39 0.84 -15.76
CA ILE A 776 -28.68 0.57 -14.49
C ILE A 776 -28.99 -0.84 -13.99
N LEU A 777 -30.27 -1.23 -13.94
CA LEU A 777 -30.65 -2.58 -13.52
C LEU A 777 -30.05 -3.66 -14.44
N SER A 778 -30.01 -3.41 -15.76
CA SER A 778 -29.38 -4.33 -16.71
C SER A 778 -27.86 -4.43 -16.47
N LYS A 779 -27.16 -3.32 -16.20
CA LYS A 779 -25.73 -3.31 -15.90
C LYS A 779 -25.45 -3.99 -14.57
N MET A 780 -26.25 -3.78 -13.50
CA MET A 780 -26.11 -4.45 -12.21
C MET A 780 -26.20 -5.99 -12.30
N GLN A 781 -27.02 -6.51 -13.24
CA GLN A 781 -27.14 -7.97 -13.42
C GLN A 781 -25.88 -8.61 -14.01
N GLN A 782 -24.98 -7.83 -14.55
CA GLN A 782 -23.75 -8.28 -15.22
C GLN A 782 -22.50 -7.81 -14.48
N ALA A 783 -22.63 -6.93 -13.49
CA ALA A 783 -21.53 -6.36 -12.73
C ALA A 783 -20.91 -7.42 -11.80
N GLU A 784 -19.61 -7.61 -11.89
CA GLU A 784 -18.82 -8.53 -11.08
C GLU A 784 -18.05 -7.80 -9.98
N THR A 785 -17.56 -6.58 -10.27
CA THR A 785 -16.75 -5.79 -9.34
C THR A 785 -17.58 -5.02 -8.31
N LEU A 786 -17.00 -4.85 -7.11
CA LEU A 786 -17.60 -4.08 -6.03
C LEU A 786 -17.78 -2.60 -6.43
N SER A 787 -16.80 -2.00 -7.09
CA SER A 787 -16.80 -0.58 -7.48
C SER A 787 -17.97 -0.23 -8.41
N VAL A 788 -18.23 -1.06 -9.43
CA VAL A 788 -19.38 -0.86 -10.32
C VAL A 788 -20.69 -1.04 -9.55
N MET A 789 -20.79 -2.10 -8.76
CA MET A 789 -22.01 -2.36 -8.00
C MET A 789 -22.33 -1.25 -7.00
N GLN A 790 -21.32 -0.78 -6.25
CA GLN A 790 -21.47 0.36 -5.35
C GLN A 790 -21.93 1.61 -6.11
N SER A 791 -21.25 1.95 -7.18
CA SER A 791 -21.57 3.12 -8.03
C SER A 791 -23.04 3.11 -8.49
N LEU A 792 -23.54 1.95 -8.94
CA LEU A 792 -24.93 1.80 -9.40
C LEU A 792 -25.94 1.80 -8.24
N ILE A 793 -25.62 1.19 -7.11
CA ILE A 793 -26.45 1.21 -5.90
C ILE A 793 -26.60 2.64 -5.36
N MET A 794 -25.56 3.46 -5.43
CA MET A 794 -25.59 4.85 -4.97
C MET A 794 -26.65 5.68 -5.70
N VAL A 795 -26.95 5.38 -6.97
CA VAL A 795 -28.05 6.03 -7.70
C VAL A 795 -29.40 5.78 -7.01
N PHE A 796 -29.64 4.53 -6.60
CA PHE A 796 -30.85 4.18 -5.86
C PHE A 796 -30.86 4.80 -4.45
N ALA A 797 -29.70 4.88 -3.77
CA ALA A 797 -29.60 5.55 -2.49
C ALA A 797 -29.97 7.04 -2.58
N HIS A 798 -29.49 7.77 -3.60
CA HIS A 798 -29.90 9.16 -3.84
C HIS A 798 -31.39 9.29 -4.15
N LEU A 799 -31.98 8.36 -4.90
CA LEU A 799 -33.43 8.34 -5.14
C LEU A 799 -34.25 8.05 -3.90
N VAL A 800 -33.76 7.21 -2.97
CA VAL A 800 -34.39 7.01 -1.64
C VAL A 800 -34.47 8.34 -0.88
N HIS A 801 -33.47 9.21 -1.01
CA HIS A 801 -33.48 10.52 -0.33
C HIS A 801 -34.51 11.48 -0.92
N SER A 802 -34.76 11.43 -2.23
CA SER A 802 -35.57 12.42 -2.97
C SER A 802 -36.94 11.92 -3.40
N GLN A 803 -37.08 10.64 -3.80
CA GLN A 803 -38.27 10.10 -4.48
C GLN A 803 -38.54 8.63 -4.04
N LEU A 804 -38.61 8.35 -2.75
CA LEU A 804 -38.69 6.99 -2.21
C LEU A 804 -39.91 6.20 -2.76
N GLU A 805 -41.13 6.75 -2.67
CA GLU A 805 -42.33 6.02 -3.07
C GLU A 805 -42.39 5.74 -4.58
N PRO A 806 -42.12 6.70 -5.47
CA PRO A 806 -42.00 6.45 -6.92
C PRO A 806 -40.93 5.39 -7.25
N LEU A 807 -39.80 5.38 -6.53
CA LEU A 807 -38.75 4.39 -6.71
C LEU A 807 -39.22 2.97 -6.36
N LEU A 808 -39.90 2.80 -5.22
CA LEU A 808 -40.43 1.50 -4.80
C LEU A 808 -41.48 0.97 -5.80
N GLU A 809 -42.39 1.84 -6.27
CA GLU A 809 -43.36 1.48 -7.32
C GLU A 809 -42.68 1.05 -8.61
N PHE A 810 -41.69 1.79 -9.07
CA PHE A 810 -40.93 1.50 -10.27
C PHE A 810 -40.21 0.15 -10.17
N LEU A 811 -39.44 -0.08 -9.08
CA LEU A 811 -38.70 -1.34 -8.89
C LEU A 811 -39.61 -2.56 -8.73
N CYS A 812 -40.82 -2.38 -8.17
CA CYS A 812 -41.81 -3.46 -8.07
C CYS A 812 -42.48 -3.77 -9.41
N SER A 813 -42.60 -2.78 -10.31
CA SER A 813 -43.22 -2.97 -11.64
C SER A 813 -42.33 -3.77 -12.62
N LEU A 814 -41.03 -3.87 -12.34
CA LEU A 814 -40.06 -4.52 -13.22
C LEU A 814 -39.72 -5.94 -12.73
N PRO A 815 -39.52 -6.90 -13.66
CA PRO A 815 -39.00 -8.22 -13.30
C PRO A 815 -37.50 -8.16 -13.05
N GLY A 816 -37.07 -8.79 -11.94
CA GLY A 816 -35.64 -9.02 -11.65
C GLY A 816 -35.12 -10.31 -12.31
N PRO A 817 -33.83 -10.64 -12.12
CA PRO A 817 -33.17 -11.80 -12.76
C PRO A 817 -33.84 -13.15 -12.42
N THR A 818 -34.40 -13.27 -11.23
CA THR A 818 -35.04 -14.53 -10.71
C THR A 818 -36.52 -14.60 -11.03
N GLY A 819 -37.07 -13.64 -11.82
CA GLY A 819 -38.52 -13.56 -12.08
C GLY A 819 -39.33 -12.93 -10.96
N LYS A 820 -38.71 -12.57 -9.84
CA LYS A 820 -39.26 -11.75 -8.75
C LYS A 820 -39.10 -10.25 -9.09
N PRO A 821 -39.75 -9.33 -8.33
CA PRO A 821 -39.56 -7.89 -8.57
C PRO A 821 -38.11 -7.45 -8.50
N ALA A 822 -37.73 -6.45 -9.34
CA ALA A 822 -36.39 -5.89 -9.35
C ALA A 822 -35.99 -5.30 -7.98
N LEU A 823 -36.96 -4.87 -7.16
CA LEU A 823 -36.75 -4.42 -5.79
C LEU A 823 -36.02 -5.48 -4.94
N GLU A 824 -36.44 -6.74 -5.01
CA GLU A 824 -35.79 -7.81 -4.26
C GLU A 824 -34.33 -8.00 -4.70
N PHE A 825 -34.04 -7.91 -5.99
CA PHE A 825 -32.68 -7.99 -6.53
C PHE A 825 -31.82 -6.84 -6.01
N VAL A 826 -32.27 -5.58 -6.17
CA VAL A 826 -31.51 -4.40 -5.72
C VAL A 826 -31.25 -4.46 -4.23
N MET A 827 -32.26 -4.78 -3.42
CA MET A 827 -32.08 -4.88 -1.97
C MET A 827 -31.14 -6.03 -1.57
N THR A 828 -31.19 -7.17 -2.25
CA THR A 828 -30.28 -8.29 -1.97
C THR A 828 -28.82 -7.90 -2.25
N GLU A 829 -28.55 -7.27 -3.39
CA GLU A 829 -27.21 -6.83 -3.76
C GLU A 829 -26.71 -5.73 -2.82
N TRP A 830 -27.53 -4.76 -2.45
CA TRP A 830 -27.19 -3.70 -1.52
C TRP A 830 -26.86 -4.26 -0.12
N MET A 831 -27.75 -5.09 0.47
CA MET A 831 -27.56 -5.65 1.81
C MET A 831 -26.34 -6.56 1.92
N SER A 832 -26.00 -7.25 0.85
CA SER A 832 -24.83 -8.15 0.83
C SER A 832 -23.49 -7.41 0.79
N ARG A 833 -23.46 -6.19 0.23
CA ARG A 833 -22.24 -5.43 -0.02
C ARG A 833 -22.10 -4.14 0.81
N GLN A 834 -23.13 -3.72 1.55
CA GLN A 834 -23.10 -2.47 2.33
C GLN A 834 -21.85 -2.32 3.20
N HIS A 835 -21.41 -3.38 3.85
CA HIS A 835 -20.24 -3.39 4.75
C HIS A 835 -18.89 -3.31 4.01
N LEU A 836 -18.89 -3.45 2.69
CA LEU A 836 -17.71 -3.36 1.82
C LEU A 836 -17.60 -1.99 1.13
N PHE A 837 -18.61 -1.12 1.26
CA PHE A 837 -18.61 0.16 0.59
C PHE A 837 -17.48 1.04 1.12
N TYR A 838 -16.77 1.67 0.21
CA TYR A 838 -15.69 2.62 0.48
C TYR A 838 -16.12 4.05 0.16
N GLY A 839 -15.42 5.03 0.74
CA GLY A 839 -15.73 6.45 0.65
C GLY A 839 -16.62 6.92 1.81
N GLN A 840 -16.19 7.96 2.54
CA GLN A 840 -16.94 8.49 3.69
C GLN A 840 -18.29 9.08 3.29
N TYR A 841 -18.33 9.76 2.15
CA TYR A 841 -19.56 10.37 1.64
C TYR A 841 -20.56 9.29 1.19
N GLU A 842 -20.10 8.33 0.38
CA GLU A 842 -20.92 7.21 -0.09
C GLU A 842 -21.48 6.39 1.07
N GLY A 843 -20.68 6.12 2.08
CA GLY A 843 -21.11 5.48 3.32
C GLY A 843 -22.23 6.24 4.01
N LYS A 844 -22.12 7.57 4.16
CA LYS A 844 -23.18 8.42 4.74
C LYS A 844 -24.47 8.38 3.91
N VAL A 845 -24.36 8.58 2.59
CA VAL A 845 -25.53 8.56 1.68
C VAL A 845 -26.26 7.24 1.79
N SER A 846 -25.54 6.12 1.72
CA SER A 846 -26.12 4.78 1.80
C SER A 846 -26.77 4.52 3.17
N THR A 847 -26.08 4.78 4.26
CA THR A 847 -26.57 4.51 5.63
C THR A 847 -27.79 5.34 5.97
N VAL A 848 -27.80 6.63 5.65
CA VAL A 848 -28.99 7.49 5.86
C VAL A 848 -30.16 7.05 4.97
N ALA A 849 -29.90 6.55 3.75
CA ALA A 849 -30.94 5.96 2.90
C ALA A 849 -31.55 4.70 3.53
N LEU A 850 -30.71 3.84 4.12
CA LEU A 850 -31.17 2.64 4.86
C LEU A 850 -32.03 3.01 6.06
N CYS A 851 -31.68 4.05 6.81
CA CYS A 851 -32.52 4.58 7.91
C CYS A 851 -33.91 5.01 7.41
N LYS A 852 -33.97 5.70 6.26
CA LYS A 852 -35.25 6.13 5.65
C LYS A 852 -36.08 4.94 5.16
N LEU A 853 -35.46 3.94 4.56
CA LEU A 853 -36.15 2.71 4.13
C LEU A 853 -36.73 1.95 5.33
N LEU A 854 -35.97 1.79 6.42
CA LEU A 854 -36.45 1.14 7.63
C LEU A 854 -37.64 1.89 8.24
N GLN A 855 -37.54 3.19 8.34
CA GLN A 855 -38.60 4.04 8.89
C GLN A 855 -39.86 4.02 8.01
N HIS A 856 -39.72 4.06 6.69
CA HIS A 856 -40.84 3.96 5.75
C HIS A 856 -41.53 2.60 5.87
N GLY A 857 -40.75 1.51 5.80
CA GLY A 857 -41.31 0.14 5.85
C GLY A 857 -42.10 -0.16 7.15
N LEU A 858 -41.71 0.47 8.25
CA LEU A 858 -42.41 0.35 9.53
C LEU A 858 -43.62 1.27 9.67
N ASN A 859 -43.49 2.56 9.30
CA ASN A 859 -44.56 3.54 9.43
C ASN A 859 -45.75 3.27 8.51
N THR A 860 -45.46 2.77 7.29
CA THR A 860 -46.51 2.45 6.30
C THR A 860 -46.93 1.00 6.30
N ASN A 861 -46.25 0.13 7.06
CA ASN A 861 -46.43 -1.32 7.06
C ASN A 861 -46.31 -1.91 5.62
N ASP A 862 -45.34 -1.46 4.90
CA ASP A 862 -45.16 -1.72 3.47
C ASP A 862 -44.75 -3.19 3.19
N LYS A 863 -45.70 -3.96 2.65
CA LYS A 863 -45.49 -5.37 2.31
C LYS A 863 -44.39 -5.58 1.27
N ARG A 864 -44.17 -4.61 0.39
CA ARG A 864 -43.09 -4.67 -0.63
C ARG A 864 -41.70 -4.85 -0.01
N LEU A 865 -41.47 -4.24 1.16
CA LEU A 865 -40.23 -4.36 1.92
C LEU A 865 -40.26 -5.51 2.98
N GLN A 866 -41.42 -5.76 3.57
CA GLN A 866 -41.57 -6.79 4.63
C GLN A 866 -41.46 -8.23 4.10
N ASP A 867 -41.91 -8.47 2.87
CA ASP A 867 -41.93 -9.82 2.29
C ASP A 867 -40.56 -10.23 1.70
N ILE A 868 -39.60 -9.33 1.65
CA ILE A 868 -38.24 -9.64 1.15
C ILE A 868 -37.42 -10.32 2.25
N VAL A 869 -36.75 -11.41 1.86
CA VAL A 869 -35.84 -12.17 2.73
C VAL A 869 -34.45 -12.16 2.09
N VAL A 870 -33.43 -11.83 2.88
CA VAL A 870 -32.05 -11.71 2.44
C VAL A 870 -31.10 -12.59 3.26
N LYS A 871 -29.86 -12.76 2.79
CA LYS A 871 -28.82 -13.49 3.52
C LYS A 871 -28.51 -12.80 4.87
N GLY A 872 -28.54 -13.60 5.94
CA GLY A 872 -28.19 -13.20 7.28
C GLY A 872 -26.73 -13.48 7.64
N GLU A 873 -26.52 -14.21 8.73
CA GLU A 873 -25.19 -14.62 9.20
C GLU A 873 -24.79 -15.96 8.59
N GLU A 874 -23.47 -16.16 8.38
CA GLU A 874 -22.93 -17.43 7.92
C GLU A 874 -23.07 -18.48 9.04
N ILE A 875 -23.44 -19.69 8.66
CA ILE A 875 -23.58 -20.80 9.60
C ILE A 875 -22.25 -21.54 9.66
N PHE A 876 -21.46 -21.27 10.71
CA PHE A 876 -20.26 -22.03 11.01
C PHE A 876 -20.61 -23.34 11.72
N THR A 877 -20.10 -24.45 11.20
CA THR A 877 -20.12 -25.72 11.93
C THR A 877 -18.78 -25.86 12.68
N PRO A 878 -18.79 -26.10 14.01
CA PRO A 878 -17.55 -26.15 14.82
C PRO A 878 -16.54 -27.21 14.38
N GLU A 879 -16.94 -28.14 13.51
CA GLU A 879 -16.07 -29.23 13.00
C GLU A 879 -15.24 -28.84 11.76
N GLU A 880 -15.42 -27.64 11.19
CA GLU A 880 -14.81 -27.31 9.89
C GLU A 880 -13.50 -26.53 9.96
N GLY A 881 -13.09 -25.95 11.09
CA GLY A 881 -11.86 -25.16 11.20
C GLY A 881 -11.73 -24.04 10.15
N ILE A 882 -10.60 -23.37 10.05
CA ILE A 882 -10.34 -22.37 8.99
C ILE A 882 -10.48 -23.04 7.62
N ARG A 883 -11.37 -22.50 6.78
CA ARG A 883 -11.64 -23.04 5.43
C ARG A 883 -10.49 -22.67 4.49
N THR A 884 -9.74 -23.68 4.03
CA THR A 884 -8.85 -23.52 2.88
C THR A 884 -9.66 -23.35 1.60
N ARG A 885 -9.09 -22.69 0.58
CA ARG A 885 -9.74 -22.46 -0.74
C ARG A 885 -10.29 -23.76 -1.36
N SER A 886 -9.61 -24.88 -1.19
CA SER A 886 -10.06 -26.18 -1.70
C SER A 886 -11.26 -26.78 -0.94
N LYS A 887 -11.43 -26.45 0.35
CA LYS A 887 -12.60 -26.86 1.14
C LYS A 887 -13.82 -25.98 0.83
N SER A 888 -13.61 -24.70 0.56
CA SER A 888 -14.67 -23.76 0.16
C SER A 888 -15.32 -24.18 -1.18
N ALA A 889 -14.51 -24.65 -2.13
CA ALA A 889 -15.03 -25.13 -3.42
C ALA A 889 -15.85 -26.43 -3.32
N LYS A 890 -15.60 -27.26 -2.29
CA LYS A 890 -16.32 -28.54 -2.09
C LYS A 890 -17.57 -28.42 -1.25
N ASN A 891 -17.65 -27.45 -0.34
CA ASN A 891 -18.81 -27.20 0.51
C ASN A 891 -19.26 -25.75 0.36
N PRO A 892 -20.36 -25.44 -0.34
CA PRO A 892 -20.85 -24.08 -0.48
C PRO A 892 -21.24 -23.49 0.89
N GLU A 893 -20.94 -22.21 1.06
CA GLU A 893 -21.30 -21.44 2.25
C GLU A 893 -22.80 -21.50 2.55
N ARG A 894 -23.15 -21.75 3.79
CA ARG A 894 -24.53 -21.79 4.26
C ARG A 894 -24.85 -20.52 5.07
N TRP A 895 -25.89 -19.81 4.66
CA TRP A 895 -26.33 -18.58 5.30
C TRP A 895 -27.71 -18.74 5.94
N THR A 896 -27.93 -18.03 7.06
CA THR A 896 -29.27 -17.84 7.59
C THR A 896 -30.08 -16.93 6.67
N ASN A 897 -31.38 -17.08 6.64
CA ASN A 897 -32.27 -16.18 5.91
C ASN A 897 -33.01 -15.31 6.92
N ILE A 898 -32.92 -13.98 6.79
CA ILE A 898 -33.58 -13.03 7.68
C ILE A 898 -34.42 -12.01 6.90
N PRO A 899 -35.48 -11.42 7.50
CA PRO A 899 -36.25 -10.37 6.86
C PRO A 899 -35.39 -9.15 6.51
N LEU A 900 -35.66 -8.49 5.36
CA LEU A 900 -34.92 -7.32 4.88
C LEU A 900 -34.81 -6.23 5.94
N LEU A 901 -35.91 -5.85 6.58
CA LEU A 901 -35.91 -4.77 7.57
C LEU A 901 -35.03 -5.09 8.79
N VAL A 902 -34.97 -6.37 9.19
CA VAL A 902 -34.06 -6.84 10.25
C VAL A 902 -32.60 -6.71 9.80
N LYS A 903 -32.28 -7.07 8.54
CA LYS A 903 -30.92 -6.89 8.00
C LYS A 903 -30.51 -5.43 7.96
N ILE A 904 -31.40 -4.53 7.51
CA ILE A 904 -31.16 -3.09 7.50
C ILE A 904 -30.86 -2.60 8.92
N PHE A 905 -31.67 -2.98 9.91
CA PHE A 905 -31.45 -2.60 11.30
C PHE A 905 -30.08 -3.05 11.82
N LYS A 906 -29.67 -4.31 11.55
CA LYS A 906 -28.35 -4.81 11.94
C LYS A 906 -27.21 -4.03 11.26
N LEU A 907 -27.32 -3.69 9.98
CA LEU A 907 -26.33 -2.88 9.27
C LEU A 907 -26.21 -1.47 9.85
N ILE A 908 -27.32 -0.84 10.24
CA ILE A 908 -27.32 0.48 10.91
C ILE A 908 -26.60 0.40 12.26
N VAL A 909 -26.83 -0.66 13.05
CA VAL A 909 -26.15 -0.87 14.34
C VAL A 909 -24.66 -1.11 14.15
N ASN A 910 -24.27 -1.90 13.14
CA ASN A 910 -22.87 -2.16 12.84
C ASN A 910 -22.14 -0.88 12.39
N GLU A 911 -22.80 -0.05 11.58
CA GLU A 911 -22.25 1.24 11.16
C GLU A 911 -22.04 2.18 12.36
N LEU A 912 -22.98 2.23 13.30
CA LEU A 912 -22.77 2.98 14.54
C LEU A 912 -21.55 2.50 15.30
N SER A 913 -21.33 1.17 15.42
CA SER A 913 -20.15 0.62 16.09
C SER A 913 -18.88 1.10 15.41
N SER A 914 -18.80 0.99 14.08
CA SER A 914 -17.64 1.40 13.29
C SER A 914 -17.33 2.90 13.44
N VAL A 915 -18.35 3.76 13.40
CA VAL A 915 -18.18 5.21 13.55
C VAL A 915 -17.75 5.60 14.97
N VAL A 916 -18.32 4.95 16.00
CA VAL A 916 -17.91 5.18 17.40
C VAL A 916 -16.45 4.76 17.61
N GLU A 917 -16.04 3.62 17.09
CA GLU A 917 -14.66 3.14 17.17
C GLU A 917 -13.68 4.06 16.42
N ALA A 918 -14.04 4.50 15.22
CA ALA A 918 -13.21 5.43 14.43
C ALA A 918 -13.05 6.79 15.16
N ASN A 919 -14.11 7.32 15.77
CA ASN A 919 -14.04 8.57 16.52
C ASN A 919 -13.30 8.42 17.86
N ALA A 920 -13.41 7.28 18.53
CA ALA A 920 -12.64 6.98 19.74
C ALA A 920 -11.14 6.90 19.42
N SER A 921 -10.78 6.30 18.29
CA SER A 921 -9.40 6.21 17.81
C SER A 921 -8.78 7.58 17.51
N ARG A 922 -9.57 8.49 16.96
CA ARG A 922 -9.13 9.89 16.70
C ARG A 922 -9.03 10.73 17.98
N ALA A 923 -9.87 10.47 18.99
CA ALA A 923 -9.91 11.24 20.24
C ALA A 923 -8.83 10.82 21.25
N ASN A 924 -8.36 9.57 21.24
CA ASN A 924 -7.37 9.04 22.18
C ASN A 924 -6.44 8.03 21.49
N PRO A 925 -5.40 8.46 20.79
CA PRO A 925 -4.44 7.54 20.17
C PRO A 925 -3.70 6.62 21.17
N ALA A 926 -3.74 6.95 22.47
CA ALA A 926 -2.97 6.28 23.53
C ALA A 926 -3.72 5.15 24.28
N ASP A 927 -5.00 4.92 24.05
CA ASP A 927 -5.82 4.04 24.92
C ASP A 927 -6.14 2.65 24.35
N TRP A 928 -5.50 2.24 23.26
CA TRP A 928 -5.67 0.92 22.65
C TRP A 928 -5.09 -0.24 23.47
N SER A 929 -4.40 0.05 24.59
CA SER A 929 -3.72 -0.98 25.39
C SER A 929 -4.59 -1.64 26.49
N GLN A 930 -5.86 -1.29 26.65
CA GLN A 930 -6.70 -1.77 27.76
C GLN A 930 -8.03 -2.45 27.37
N GLY A 931 -8.33 -2.62 26.10
CA GLY A 931 -9.56 -3.31 25.67
C GLY A 931 -9.37 -4.82 25.56
N GLU A 932 -9.66 -5.56 26.62
CA GLU A 932 -9.60 -7.05 26.65
C GLU A 932 -10.65 -7.78 25.77
N HIS A 933 -11.42 -7.11 24.92
CA HIS A 933 -12.47 -7.73 24.12
C HIS A 933 -12.72 -7.02 22.78
N ALA A 934 -11.76 -7.08 21.86
CA ALA A 934 -12.08 -6.89 20.45
C ALA A 934 -12.62 -8.20 19.87
N THR A 935 -13.78 -8.18 19.24
CA THR A 935 -14.48 -9.37 18.74
C THR A 935 -13.81 -9.94 17.48
N GLU A 936 -13.82 -11.26 17.34
CA GLU A 936 -13.21 -12.06 16.25
C GLU A 936 -13.52 -11.57 14.81
N PHE A 937 -14.64 -10.90 14.60
CA PHE A 937 -15.02 -10.37 13.27
C PHE A 937 -14.29 -9.08 12.89
N GLN A 938 -13.91 -8.24 13.85
CA GLN A 938 -13.19 -7.00 13.62
C GLN A 938 -11.71 -7.23 13.34
N ASN A 939 -11.12 -8.24 13.98
CA ASN A 939 -9.75 -8.65 13.68
C ASN A 939 -9.61 -9.23 12.27
N ILE A 940 -10.63 -9.90 11.73
CA ILE A 940 -10.63 -10.40 10.36
C ILE A 940 -10.77 -9.25 9.35
N ILE A 941 -11.62 -8.25 9.60
CA ILE A 941 -11.76 -7.06 8.74
C ILE A 941 -10.52 -6.19 8.84
N PHE A 942 -9.95 -6.00 10.03
CA PHE A 942 -8.72 -5.26 10.26
C PHE A 942 -7.50 -6.01 9.66
N PHE A 943 -7.45 -7.34 9.77
CA PHE A 943 -6.40 -8.17 9.16
C PHE A 943 -6.55 -8.27 7.64
N VAL A 944 -7.77 -8.33 7.12
CA VAL A 944 -8.04 -8.24 5.67
C VAL A 944 -7.71 -6.85 5.14
N CYS A 945 -8.00 -5.78 5.89
CA CYS A 945 -7.57 -4.43 5.54
C CYS A 945 -6.05 -4.24 5.66
N ILE A 946 -5.36 -4.90 6.60
CA ILE A 946 -3.89 -4.87 6.71
C ILE A 946 -3.25 -5.80 5.68
N CYS A 947 -3.79 -6.99 5.42
CA CYS A 947 -3.26 -7.88 4.38
C CYS A 947 -3.55 -7.43 2.95
N LEU A 948 -4.50 -6.50 2.76
CA LEU A 948 -4.73 -5.79 1.49
C LEU A 948 -3.94 -4.46 1.43
N LYS A 949 -3.20 -4.08 2.49
CA LYS A 949 -2.31 -2.90 2.54
C LYS A 949 -0.87 -3.22 2.08
N ASP A 950 -0.58 -4.42 1.61
CA ASP A 950 0.75 -4.80 1.10
C ASP A 950 0.90 -4.67 -0.42
N ASP A 951 0.12 -3.79 -1.06
CA ASP A 951 0.42 -3.27 -2.39
C ASP A 951 -0.13 -1.84 -2.49
N ASP A 952 0.78 -0.86 -2.54
CA ASP A 952 0.63 0.50 -3.08
C ASP A 952 -0.78 1.15 -2.94
N TYR A 953 -1.32 1.26 -1.72
CA TYR A 953 -2.32 2.27 -1.45
C TYR A 953 -1.65 3.40 -0.67
N TYR A 954 -1.22 4.43 -1.41
CA TYR A 954 -1.18 5.79 -0.90
C TYR A 954 -2.47 6.03 -0.11
N GLU A 955 -2.39 6.54 1.11
CA GLU A 955 -3.41 7.45 1.57
C GLU A 955 -3.35 8.63 0.59
N ASP A 956 -3.95 8.45 -0.61
CA ASP A 956 -4.52 9.58 -1.28
C ASP A 956 -5.43 10.19 -0.21
N ASP A 957 -5.08 11.39 0.25
CA ASP A 957 -6.10 12.36 0.60
C ASP A 957 -7.00 12.40 -0.65
N GLU A 958 -8.01 11.50 -0.72
CA GLU A 958 -9.06 11.58 -1.73
C GLU A 958 -9.61 12.98 -1.48
N GLU A 959 -9.19 13.95 -2.31
CA GLU A 959 -9.80 15.27 -2.30
C GLU A 959 -11.29 14.99 -2.40
N ASP A 960 -11.99 15.23 -1.30
CA ASP A 960 -13.42 14.97 -1.20
C ASP A 960 -14.10 15.48 -2.45
N ASP A 961 -14.85 14.62 -3.14
CA ASP A 961 -15.53 14.95 -4.39
C ASP A 961 -16.18 16.36 -4.27
N PRO A 962 -15.77 17.36 -5.06
CA PRO A 962 -16.24 18.74 -4.92
C PRO A 962 -17.77 18.89 -5.03
N ASP A 963 -18.45 17.91 -5.63
CA ASP A 963 -19.91 17.88 -5.71
C ASP A 963 -20.51 17.26 -4.44
N ALA A 964 -19.80 16.33 -3.79
CA ALA A 964 -20.18 15.79 -2.48
C ALA A 964 -20.16 16.85 -1.37
N LEU A 965 -19.17 17.74 -1.36
CA LEU A 965 -19.06 18.84 -0.39
C LEU A 965 -20.28 19.79 -0.40
N LYS A 966 -20.98 19.87 -1.53
CA LYS A 966 -22.20 20.70 -1.71
C LYS A 966 -23.48 19.99 -1.28
N ASP A 967 -23.45 18.68 -1.03
CA ASP A 967 -24.62 17.91 -0.62
C ASP A 967 -24.85 18.09 0.90
N PRO A 968 -26.08 18.43 1.35
CA PRO A 968 -26.42 18.51 2.76
C PRO A 968 -26.12 17.23 3.56
N ILE A 969 -26.12 16.06 2.93
CA ILE A 969 -25.81 14.78 3.57
C ILE A 969 -24.35 14.72 3.99
N TYR A 970 -23.44 15.36 3.27
CA TYR A 970 -22.03 15.43 3.63
C TYR A 970 -21.81 16.05 5.00
N GLN A 971 -22.61 17.09 5.34
CA GLN A 971 -22.51 17.83 6.60
C GLN A 971 -23.12 17.09 7.81
N ILE A 972 -23.78 15.95 7.59
CA ILE A 972 -24.38 15.17 8.68
C ILE A 972 -23.28 14.56 9.54
N ASP A 973 -23.32 14.82 10.86
CA ASP A 973 -22.61 14.02 11.84
C ASP A 973 -23.30 12.65 11.93
N LEU A 974 -22.66 11.65 11.34
CA LEU A 974 -23.25 10.31 11.22
C LEU A 974 -23.45 9.65 12.59
N GLN A 975 -22.51 9.83 13.54
CA GLN A 975 -22.64 9.29 14.89
C GLN A 975 -23.86 9.86 15.63
N ALA A 976 -24.00 11.18 15.65
CA ALA A 976 -25.13 11.86 16.27
C ALA A 976 -26.44 11.44 15.60
N TYR A 977 -26.48 11.42 14.26
CA TYR A 977 -27.67 11.02 13.50
C TYR A 977 -28.11 9.59 13.80
N LEU A 978 -27.18 8.62 13.81
CA LEU A 978 -27.49 7.22 14.10
C LEU A 978 -27.91 7.01 15.57
N THR A 979 -27.28 7.71 16.49
CA THR A 979 -27.65 7.67 17.91
C THR A 979 -29.08 8.15 18.12
N ASP A 980 -29.43 9.28 17.54
CA ASP A 980 -30.80 9.83 17.63
C ASP A 980 -31.82 8.92 16.97
N PHE A 981 -31.50 8.40 15.76
CA PHE A 981 -32.36 7.48 15.02
C PHE A 981 -32.65 6.20 15.82
N LEU A 982 -31.60 5.55 16.33
CA LEU A 982 -31.75 4.29 17.11
C LEU A 982 -32.44 4.52 18.45
N THR A 983 -32.20 5.66 19.10
CA THR A 983 -32.91 6.04 20.33
C THR A 983 -34.42 6.21 20.09
N GLN A 984 -34.82 6.85 19.01
CA GLN A 984 -36.23 6.98 18.61
C GLN A 984 -36.82 5.63 18.21
N PHE A 985 -36.05 4.81 17.50
CA PHE A 985 -36.48 3.49 17.09
C PHE A 985 -36.70 2.54 18.28
N ALA A 986 -35.85 2.62 19.31
CA ALA A 986 -35.98 1.83 20.54
C ALA A 986 -37.28 2.12 21.33
N GLN A 987 -37.89 3.29 21.13
CA GLN A 987 -39.18 3.63 21.74
C GLN A 987 -40.39 3.03 21.01
N GLN A 988 -40.20 2.44 19.83
CA GLN A 988 -41.27 1.87 19.03
C GLN A 988 -41.70 0.48 19.54
N PRO A 989 -43.00 0.12 19.49
CA PRO A 989 -43.50 -1.18 19.97
C PRO A 989 -42.87 -2.38 19.26
N CYS A 990 -42.43 -2.21 18.02
CA CYS A 990 -41.81 -3.27 17.22
C CYS A 990 -40.34 -3.56 17.56
N TYR A 991 -39.68 -2.70 18.35
CA TYR A 991 -38.24 -2.81 18.68
C TYR A 991 -37.86 -4.19 19.25
N SER A 992 -38.70 -4.79 20.10
CA SER A 992 -38.42 -6.11 20.67
C SER A 992 -38.32 -7.23 19.63
N MET A 993 -38.97 -7.09 18.47
CA MET A 993 -38.86 -8.05 17.38
C MET A 993 -37.50 -7.96 16.68
N PHE A 994 -36.94 -6.76 16.58
CA PHE A 994 -35.65 -6.52 15.94
C PHE A 994 -34.46 -6.82 16.87
N SER A 995 -34.56 -6.40 18.14
CA SER A 995 -33.49 -6.62 19.12
C SER A 995 -33.25 -8.09 19.44
N GLY A 996 -34.27 -8.97 19.22
CA GLY A 996 -34.10 -10.41 19.32
C GLY A 996 -33.15 -11.05 18.33
N HIS A 997 -32.87 -10.38 17.20
CA HIS A 997 -31.96 -10.84 16.15
C HIS A 997 -30.51 -10.35 16.27
N LEU A 998 -30.22 -9.51 17.29
CA LEU A 998 -28.90 -8.95 17.50
C LEU A 998 -27.94 -9.97 18.14
N ASN A 999 -26.72 -9.99 17.67
CA ASN A 999 -25.61 -10.72 18.29
C ASN A 999 -25.02 -9.92 19.48
N ASP A 1000 -24.05 -10.51 20.19
CA ASP A 1000 -23.51 -9.90 21.41
C ASP A 1000 -22.69 -8.63 21.14
N ALA A 1001 -22.06 -8.52 19.95
CA ALA A 1001 -21.34 -7.33 19.53
C ALA A 1001 -22.29 -6.16 19.23
N GLU A 1002 -23.34 -6.43 18.47
CA GLU A 1002 -24.38 -5.46 18.14
C GLU A 1002 -25.13 -4.96 19.38
N ARG A 1003 -25.36 -5.84 20.37
CA ARG A 1003 -25.94 -5.45 21.68
C ARG A 1003 -25.01 -4.53 22.46
N ARG A 1004 -23.69 -4.80 22.46
CA ARG A 1004 -22.70 -3.91 23.09
C ARG A 1004 -22.64 -2.53 22.42
N ALA A 1005 -22.74 -2.49 21.11
CA ALA A 1005 -22.79 -1.23 20.37
C ALA A 1005 -24.01 -0.36 20.80
N LEU A 1006 -25.18 -0.97 20.96
CA LEU A 1006 -26.36 -0.25 21.49
C LEU A 1006 -26.20 0.16 22.96
N GLN A 1007 -25.58 -0.69 23.78
CA GLN A 1007 -25.29 -0.35 25.18
C GLN A 1007 -24.36 0.85 25.32
N SER A 1008 -23.43 1.06 24.37
CA SER A 1008 -22.53 2.22 24.38
C SER A 1008 -23.26 3.56 24.22
N ILE A 1009 -24.46 3.57 23.66
CA ILE A 1009 -25.34 4.75 23.53
C ILE A 1009 -26.49 4.74 24.52
N GLY A 1010 -26.50 3.82 25.51
CA GLY A 1010 -27.49 3.74 26.56
C GLY A 1010 -28.79 3.00 26.20
N LEU A 1011 -28.79 2.15 25.15
CA LEU A 1011 -29.92 1.33 24.68
C LEU A 1011 -29.79 -0.15 25.04
#